data_ba2f06b5daada14a35bdef0723ef2bc5
#
_entry.id   ba2f06b5daada14a35bdef0723ef2bc5
#
_cell.length_a   1.000
_cell.length_b   1.000
_cell.length_c   1.000
_cell.angle_alpha   90.00
_cell.angle_beta   90.00
_cell.angle_gamma   90.00
#
_symmetry.space_group_name_H-M   'P 1'
#
loop_
_entity.id
_entity.type
_entity.pdbx_description
1 polymer ?
#
loop_
_entity_poly.entity_id
_entity_poly.type
_entity_poly.pdbx_seq_one_letter_code
_entity_poly.pdbx_strand_id
1 'polypeptide(L)'
;MDLATQLPQLLGIAWLLPLASFVLILFFGPKMGPHGRNAAWVATAAIVTSLVLSLVAFVSWLGAHPVTAVHHGGDHGAAHASDHAAAGHSDASDHGEASGHGDAAASHDERGVHAPVAYSGDWYTLYEGGRLKLSIGWYVDSLTILMFVLVTFIATCIHVYASGYMHDELHDVTDHEVTLADGHHLHRAGRFPRFFQALSLFCFSMMGILIAGNLAMVFIFWELVGICSWFLIGFYYERQSASTAANKAFIVNRVGDFGMLIGLMALWGALGTLHFADAKVVGADGQAATVPGLFSLVRPAESGHALRVPDGMVKFAAADKVARTPVAAVAGKIEAWRAEGLGRWLLFIAGVGIFCGCVGKSAQFPLSVWLPDAMEGPTPVSALVHSATMVAAGVYLVGRFFPVLSPDVLLVIAYTGAITLFIAATIALVANDIKRVLAYSTVSQLGYMMLALGVGGWVAGLFHLVTHAFFKSLLFLCSGSVIHACHTNDMRKMGGLAKVMPYTAGTMLVGCLAIIGAGIPFVIGLSGYYSKDSILAQALSFSQANPRHAILFYAVAGGAFLTAFYMFRLWFMTFAGKARDHHVHEHAHESPQVMVMPLLVLAVLAVVAGWTLPGGFGIANLLEQSRPAGTVDTTTGGFAFGQTLTIPAEYLSHGEPFHATATWTAFATALGGVLLAAAMYVWRVISPAAVAMIFRPVYTFLANRWYFDELYHALFVVPAHGLAATASGIDQGLIDPFLNGLAWVTRLVAGIDSWIDRTLVDGLVNATAAATWSAGTRLKVLQTGSLRQYVAFIAIGTVALFVIASLFFRASLAG
;
A
#
# COMPACT_ATOMS: atom_id res chain seq x y z
N MET A 1 14.47 19.73 24.91
CA MET A 1 13.25 19.74 24.10
C MET A 1 12.51 18.44 24.38
N ASP A 2 11.21 18.52 24.56
CA ASP A 2 10.38 17.34 24.79
C ASP A 2 10.38 16.45 23.52
N LEU A 3 10.58 15.14 23.70
CA LEU A 3 10.59 14.17 22.60
C LEU A 3 9.30 14.19 21.80
N ALA A 4 8.17 14.42 22.46
CA ALA A 4 6.87 14.53 21.81
C ALA A 4 6.81 15.66 20.77
N THR A 5 7.68 16.66 20.88
CA THR A 5 7.78 17.77 19.93
C THR A 5 8.92 17.57 18.93
N GLN A 6 10.02 17.02 19.36
CA GLN A 6 11.24 16.87 18.55
C GLN A 6 11.10 15.77 17.49
N LEU A 7 10.58 14.59 17.88
CA LEU A 7 10.47 13.45 16.96
C LEU A 7 9.56 13.71 15.76
N PRO A 8 8.34 14.27 15.93
CA PRO A 8 7.48 14.60 14.80
C PRO A 8 8.08 15.64 13.86
N GLN A 9 8.85 16.60 14.38
CA GLN A 9 9.52 17.61 13.56
C GLN A 9 10.63 16.98 12.72
N LEU A 10 11.51 16.15 13.32
CA LEU A 10 12.58 15.47 12.61
C LEU A 10 12.04 14.55 11.51
N LEU A 11 11.07 13.69 11.86
CA LEU A 11 10.46 12.76 10.90
C LEU A 11 9.59 13.47 9.87
N GLY A 12 8.93 14.56 10.25
CA GLY A 12 8.15 15.40 9.32
C GLY A 12 9.03 16.06 8.26
N ILE A 13 10.19 16.60 8.65
CA ILE A 13 11.16 17.14 7.70
C ILE A 13 11.72 16.01 6.82
N ALA A 14 12.12 14.88 7.42
CA ALA A 14 12.61 13.72 6.68
C ALA A 14 11.59 13.23 5.64
N TRP A 15 10.30 13.26 5.97
CA TRP A 15 9.20 12.91 5.08
C TRP A 15 9.03 13.89 3.92
N LEU A 16 9.17 15.22 4.16
CA LEU A 16 8.93 16.25 3.14
C LEU A 16 10.12 16.45 2.18
N LEU A 17 11.34 16.06 2.54
CA LEU A 17 12.52 16.25 1.69
C LEU A 17 12.42 15.54 0.32
N PRO A 18 11.97 14.27 0.21
CA PRO A 18 11.76 13.66 -1.10
C PRO A 18 10.66 14.35 -1.92
N LEU A 19 9.63 14.92 -1.29
CA LEU A 19 8.64 15.74 -2.00
C LEU A 19 9.28 17.01 -2.57
N ALA A 20 10.10 17.69 -1.79
CA ALA A 20 10.84 18.87 -2.28
C ALA A 20 11.74 18.51 -3.46
N SER A 21 12.46 17.39 -3.37
CA SER A 21 13.27 16.85 -4.47
C SER A 21 12.43 16.54 -5.71
N PHE A 22 11.27 15.88 -5.54
CA PHE A 22 10.33 15.62 -6.64
C PHE A 22 9.92 16.91 -7.35
N VAL A 23 9.51 17.93 -6.59
CA VAL A 23 9.07 19.23 -7.15
C VAL A 23 10.23 19.92 -7.90
N LEU A 24 11.43 19.95 -7.32
CA LEU A 24 12.59 20.54 -7.95
C LEU A 24 12.95 19.84 -9.27
N ILE A 25 12.95 18.50 -9.28
CA ILE A 25 13.25 17.72 -10.48
C ILE A 25 12.13 17.87 -11.52
N LEU A 26 10.87 17.95 -11.10
CA LEU A 26 9.73 18.16 -12.01
C LEU A 26 9.89 19.43 -12.83
N PHE A 27 10.22 20.54 -12.19
CA PHE A 27 10.30 21.85 -12.89
C PHE A 27 11.66 22.11 -13.55
N PHE A 28 12.74 21.57 -12.99
CA PHE A 28 14.09 21.91 -13.42
C PHE A 28 14.92 20.71 -13.92
N GLY A 29 14.42 19.48 -13.81
CA GLY A 29 15.16 18.26 -14.08
C GLY A 29 15.95 18.25 -15.38
N PRO A 30 15.35 18.56 -16.55
CA PRO A 30 16.09 18.62 -17.83
C PRO A 30 17.20 19.68 -17.87
N LYS A 31 17.13 20.70 -17.03
CA LYS A 31 18.13 21.81 -16.94
C LYS A 31 19.17 21.57 -15.84
N MET A 32 19.08 20.48 -15.09
CA MET A 32 20.01 20.15 -14.00
C MET A 32 21.30 19.50 -14.53
N GLY A 33 22.17 20.27 -15.13
CA GLY A 33 23.43 19.84 -15.74
C GLY A 33 23.26 19.14 -17.09
N PRO A 34 24.35 18.57 -17.66
CA PRO A 34 24.28 17.89 -18.96
C PRO A 34 23.27 16.74 -18.91
N HIS A 35 22.28 16.78 -19.82
CA HIS A 35 21.21 15.79 -19.94
C HIS A 35 20.43 15.52 -18.63
N GLY A 36 20.43 16.47 -17.68
CA GLY A 36 19.74 16.34 -16.40
C GLY A 36 20.43 15.43 -15.36
N ARG A 37 21.74 15.15 -15.52
CA ARG A 37 22.53 14.26 -14.65
C ARG A 37 22.44 14.63 -13.17
N ASN A 38 22.37 15.93 -12.85
CA ASN A 38 22.31 16.41 -11.46
C ASN A 38 20.98 16.11 -10.76
N ALA A 39 19.94 15.67 -11.46
CA ALA A 39 18.69 15.22 -10.86
C ALA A 39 18.93 14.02 -9.91
N ALA A 40 19.83 13.10 -10.27
CA ALA A 40 20.21 11.99 -9.40
C ALA A 40 20.86 12.49 -8.09
N TRP A 41 21.71 13.50 -8.17
CA TRP A 41 22.36 14.07 -6.98
C TRP A 41 21.35 14.77 -6.06
N VAL A 42 20.38 15.52 -6.62
CA VAL A 42 19.32 16.15 -5.84
C VAL A 42 18.46 15.12 -5.13
N ALA A 43 18.02 14.07 -5.85
CA ALA A 43 17.23 12.99 -5.28
C ALA A 43 18.02 12.22 -4.19
N THR A 44 19.28 11.89 -4.48
CA THR A 44 20.14 11.17 -3.52
C THR A 44 20.43 12.03 -2.28
N ALA A 45 20.73 13.33 -2.45
CA ALA A 45 20.95 14.22 -1.32
C ALA A 45 19.70 14.34 -0.43
N ALA A 46 18.51 14.44 -1.01
CA ALA A 46 17.26 14.50 -0.26
C ALA A 46 17.05 13.24 0.59
N ILE A 47 17.22 12.04 0.00
CA ILE A 47 17.00 10.79 0.73
C ILE A 47 18.10 10.50 1.77
N VAL A 48 19.37 10.87 1.49
CA VAL A 48 20.47 10.80 2.46
C VAL A 48 20.19 11.71 3.65
N THR A 49 19.72 12.95 3.41
CA THR A 49 19.36 13.87 4.49
C THR A 49 18.17 13.32 5.29
N SER A 50 17.19 12.72 4.63
CA SER A 50 16.08 12.02 5.31
C SER A 50 16.59 10.87 6.18
N LEU A 51 17.58 10.09 5.71
CA LEU A 51 18.23 9.04 6.47
C LEU A 51 18.94 9.60 7.72
N VAL A 52 19.70 10.67 7.56
CA VAL A 52 20.39 11.30 8.70
C VAL A 52 19.40 11.77 9.76
N LEU A 53 18.31 12.43 9.36
CA LEU A 53 17.27 12.86 10.29
C LEU A 53 16.57 11.68 10.97
N SER A 54 16.32 10.60 10.23
CA SER A 54 15.74 9.36 10.79
C SER A 54 16.69 8.69 11.78
N LEU A 55 17.99 8.71 11.53
CA LEU A 55 19.00 8.20 12.47
C LEU A 55 19.11 9.08 13.72
N VAL A 56 19.03 10.40 13.58
CA VAL A 56 18.97 11.31 14.74
C VAL A 56 17.75 11.04 15.59
N ALA A 57 16.57 10.87 14.96
CA ALA A 57 15.35 10.49 15.67
C ALA A 57 15.48 9.13 16.37
N PHE A 58 16.11 8.15 15.72
CA PHE A 58 16.39 6.83 16.27
C PHE A 58 17.31 6.89 17.51
N VAL A 59 18.40 7.64 17.44
CA VAL A 59 19.33 7.83 18.59
C VAL A 59 18.62 8.57 19.73
N SER A 60 17.82 9.59 19.41
CA SER A 60 17.03 10.32 20.41
C SER A 60 16.02 9.41 21.12
N TRP A 61 15.37 8.52 20.35
CA TRP A 61 14.45 7.50 20.88
C TRP A 61 15.17 6.55 21.84
N LEU A 62 16.30 5.96 21.41
CA LEU A 62 17.09 5.02 22.23
C LEU A 62 17.64 5.67 23.51
N GLY A 63 17.98 6.95 23.46
CA GLY A 63 18.43 7.70 24.62
C GLY A 63 17.36 7.86 25.71
N ALA A 64 16.07 7.92 25.30
CA ALA A 64 14.95 8.06 26.22
C ALA A 64 14.29 6.71 26.57
N HIS A 65 14.31 5.78 25.63
CA HIS A 65 13.72 4.44 25.76
C HIS A 65 14.79 3.37 25.47
N PRO A 66 15.70 3.10 26.41
CA PRO A 66 16.76 2.13 26.22
C PRO A 66 16.18 0.73 26.01
N VAL A 67 16.73 0.02 25.03
CA VAL A 67 16.35 -1.36 24.76
C VAL A 67 17.00 -2.24 25.82
N THR A 68 16.20 -2.78 26.73
CA THR A 68 16.64 -3.76 27.73
C THR A 68 16.36 -5.18 27.22
N ALA A 69 17.20 -6.14 27.57
CA ALA A 69 16.90 -7.54 27.29
C ALA A 69 15.61 -7.92 28.02
N VAL A 70 14.60 -8.34 27.28
CA VAL A 70 13.37 -8.89 27.88
C VAL A 70 13.74 -10.26 28.44
N HIS A 71 13.99 -10.34 29.76
CA HIS A 71 14.12 -11.61 30.45
C HIS A 71 12.73 -12.25 30.52
N HIS A 72 12.43 -13.11 29.58
CA HIS A 72 11.35 -14.06 29.74
C HIS A 72 11.78 -15.06 30.80
N GLY A 73 11.24 -14.91 32.02
CA GLY A 73 11.59 -15.71 33.17
C GLY A 73 11.39 -17.22 32.92
N GLY A 74 12.49 -17.88 32.66
CA GLY A 74 12.66 -19.32 32.55
C GLY A 74 13.81 -19.76 33.39
N ASP A 75 13.83 -19.40 34.67
CA ASP A 75 14.75 -19.98 35.65
C ASP A 75 13.96 -20.88 36.63
N HIS A 76 13.71 -22.10 36.18
CA HIS A 76 13.40 -23.22 37.06
C HIS A 76 14.65 -24.04 37.23
N GLY A 77 15.47 -23.70 38.23
CA GLY A 77 16.64 -24.46 38.51
C GLY A 77 17.25 -24.17 39.89
N ALA A 78 17.01 -25.06 40.79
CA ALA A 78 17.73 -25.30 42.04
C ALA A 78 17.25 -24.54 43.30
N ALA A 79 16.31 -25.20 43.97
CA ALA A 79 16.07 -25.02 45.40
C ALA A 79 17.35 -25.27 46.21
N HIS A 80 17.84 -24.26 46.89
CA HIS A 80 18.63 -24.46 48.11
C HIS A 80 17.83 -23.89 49.27
N ALA A 81 17.35 -24.82 50.07
CA ALA A 81 16.79 -24.58 51.36
C ALA A 81 17.89 -24.06 52.30
N SER A 82 17.64 -22.98 52.96
CA SER A 82 18.18 -22.73 54.30
C SER A 82 17.23 -21.83 55.09
N ASP A 83 16.67 -22.44 56.13
CA ASP A 83 16.00 -21.83 57.27
C ASP A 83 16.68 -20.55 57.76
N HIS A 84 15.89 -19.53 58.09
CA HIS A 84 15.89 -19.05 59.48
C HIS A 84 14.74 -18.08 59.75
N ALA A 85 14.19 -18.30 60.89
CA ALA A 85 12.97 -17.77 61.50
C ALA A 85 13.09 -16.31 61.99
N ALA A 86 11.87 -15.80 62.15
CA ALA A 86 11.37 -15.03 63.30
C ALA A 86 11.45 -13.50 63.36
N ALA A 87 10.26 -12.97 63.48
CA ALA A 87 9.78 -11.97 64.43
C ALA A 87 9.99 -10.48 64.13
N GLY A 88 8.86 -9.78 64.04
CA GLY A 88 8.38 -8.90 65.06
C GLY A 88 7.91 -7.51 64.62
N HIS A 89 6.62 -7.28 64.70
CA HIS A 89 5.88 -6.07 65.14
C HIS A 89 6.57 -4.67 64.97
N SER A 90 5.92 -3.69 64.48
CA SER A 90 4.79 -2.94 65.00
C SER A 90 4.61 -1.58 64.32
N ASP A 91 3.38 -1.23 64.08
CA ASP A 91 2.66 0.01 64.28
C ASP A 91 3.18 1.41 63.92
N ALA A 92 2.17 2.10 63.40
CA ALA A 92 1.68 3.44 63.63
C ALA A 92 2.13 4.63 62.74
N SER A 93 1.12 5.05 61.99
CA SER A 93 0.60 6.45 61.83
C SER A 93 1.58 7.61 61.74
N ASP A 94 1.49 8.43 60.71
CA ASP A 94 0.84 9.73 60.84
C ASP A 94 0.81 10.53 59.49
N HIS A 95 -0.08 11.51 59.49
CA HIS A 95 -0.48 12.40 58.42
C HIS A 95 0.60 13.34 57.87
N GLY A 96 0.46 13.75 56.60
CA GLY A 96 1.14 14.91 56.05
C GLY A 96 0.70 15.21 54.61
N GLU A 97 -0.22 16.13 54.42
CA GLU A 97 -0.59 16.76 53.15
C GLU A 97 0.61 17.52 52.56
N ALA A 98 0.85 17.42 51.28
CA ALA A 98 1.32 18.52 50.41
C ALA A 98 1.23 18.21 48.91
N SER A 99 0.39 18.96 48.25
CA SER A 99 0.46 19.57 46.89
C SER A 99 1.37 18.95 45.82
N GLY A 100 0.75 18.40 44.79
CA GLY A 100 0.76 18.65 43.38
C GLY A 100 2.07 18.88 42.61
N HIS A 101 2.44 17.88 41.83
CA HIS A 101 2.91 18.04 40.45
C HIS A 101 2.59 16.71 39.72
N GLY A 102 1.87 16.82 38.57
CA GLY A 102 1.44 15.67 37.80
C GLY A 102 2.59 15.04 37.03
N ASP A 103 3.19 14.02 37.59
CA ASP A 103 3.98 13.05 36.84
C ASP A 103 3.06 11.89 36.48
N ALA A 104 3.01 11.58 35.15
CA ALA A 104 2.34 10.42 34.64
C ALA A 104 3.04 9.18 35.21
N ALA A 105 2.53 8.65 36.32
CA ALA A 105 2.99 7.40 36.91
C ALA A 105 2.66 6.26 35.93
N ALA A 106 3.69 5.74 35.27
CA ALA A 106 3.61 4.44 34.61
C ALA A 106 3.31 3.40 35.69
N SER A 107 2.14 2.78 35.61
CA SER A 107 1.78 1.64 36.45
C SER A 107 2.72 0.48 36.11
N HIS A 108 3.64 0.16 37.05
CA HIS A 108 4.41 -1.08 36.98
C HIS A 108 3.46 -2.27 37.22
N ASP A 109 3.20 -3.02 36.16
CA ASP A 109 2.65 -4.37 36.32
C ASP A 109 3.80 -5.28 36.81
N GLU A 110 3.57 -6.13 37.79
CA GLU A 110 4.58 -6.99 38.45
C GLU A 110 5.30 -7.94 37.46
N ARG A 111 4.90 -7.99 36.18
CA ARG A 111 5.51 -8.79 35.11
C ARG A 111 6.50 -8.06 34.22
N GLY A 112 6.86 -6.80 34.52
CA GLY A 112 7.87 -6.05 33.78
C GLY A 112 7.52 -5.67 32.34
N VAL A 113 6.24 -5.77 31.95
CA VAL A 113 5.77 -5.34 30.63
C VAL A 113 5.44 -3.86 30.68
N HIS A 114 6.33 -3.05 30.13
CA HIS A 114 6.08 -1.62 29.97
C HIS A 114 4.94 -1.40 28.97
N ALA A 115 3.97 -0.52 29.29
CA ALA A 115 2.97 -0.10 28.32
C ALA A 115 3.67 0.47 27.07
N PRO A 116 3.20 0.17 25.84
CA PRO A 116 3.84 0.67 24.63
C PRO A 116 3.85 2.19 24.63
N VAL A 117 5.03 2.76 24.45
CA VAL A 117 5.21 4.21 24.38
C VAL A 117 4.95 4.65 22.96
N ALA A 118 3.99 5.55 22.77
CA ALA A 118 3.72 6.17 21.50
C ALA A 118 3.39 7.65 21.68
N TYR A 119 3.86 8.46 20.74
CA TYR A 119 3.53 9.88 20.65
C TYR A 119 2.62 10.07 19.44
N SER A 120 1.56 10.88 19.57
CA SER A 120 0.61 11.15 18.49
C SER A 120 0.15 12.60 18.52
N GLY A 121 -0.26 13.11 17.35
CA GLY A 121 -0.79 14.47 17.22
C GLY A 121 -1.15 14.79 15.79
N ASP A 122 -1.65 16.01 15.58
CA ASP A 122 -2.02 16.54 14.28
C ASP A 122 -1.16 17.74 13.93
N TRP A 123 -0.62 17.79 12.70
CA TRP A 123 0.02 18.97 12.13
C TRP A 123 -1.00 19.92 11.51
N TYR A 124 -2.00 19.36 10.83
CA TYR A 124 -3.00 20.14 10.11
C TYR A 124 -4.32 19.39 9.99
N THR A 125 -5.44 20.06 10.26
CA THR A 125 -6.77 19.52 10.05
C THR A 125 -7.27 19.90 8.67
N LEU A 126 -7.52 18.89 7.82
CA LEU A 126 -8.04 19.06 6.45
C LEU A 126 -9.54 19.32 6.45
N TYR A 127 -10.26 18.62 7.30
CA TYR A 127 -11.72 18.73 7.41
C TYR A 127 -12.17 18.31 8.81
N GLU A 128 -13.13 19.04 9.34
CA GLU A 128 -13.82 18.68 10.58
C GLU A 128 -15.33 18.92 10.39
N GLY A 129 -16.13 17.88 10.59
CA GLY A 129 -17.58 17.94 10.44
C GLY A 129 -18.29 16.83 11.20
N GLY A 130 -19.13 17.19 12.13
CA GLY A 130 -19.80 16.25 13.04
C GLY A 130 -18.78 15.49 13.88
N ARG A 131 -18.71 14.15 13.70
CA ARG A 131 -17.72 13.29 14.38
C ARG A 131 -16.50 12.97 13.52
N LEU A 132 -16.48 13.38 12.25
CA LEU A 132 -15.37 13.12 11.35
C LEU A 132 -14.35 14.23 11.44
N LYS A 133 -13.14 13.89 11.84
CA LYS A 133 -11.95 14.73 11.71
C LYS A 133 -10.97 14.06 10.77
N LEU A 134 -10.63 14.74 9.68
CA LEU A 134 -9.58 14.33 8.75
C LEU A 134 -8.38 15.25 8.96
N SER A 135 -7.26 14.70 9.38
CA SER A 135 -6.05 15.47 9.67
C SER A 135 -4.83 14.87 9.00
N ILE A 136 -3.85 15.71 8.71
CA ILE A 136 -2.47 15.29 8.51
C ILE A 136 -1.88 15.13 9.91
N GLY A 137 -2.03 13.90 10.43
CA GLY A 137 -1.63 13.53 11.77
C GLY A 137 -0.42 12.60 11.76
N TRP A 138 0.21 12.47 12.90
CA TRP A 138 1.38 11.62 13.08
C TRP A 138 1.21 10.69 14.29
N TYR A 139 1.82 9.49 14.15
CA TYR A 139 1.91 8.50 15.20
C TYR A 139 3.33 7.93 15.20
N VAL A 140 4.07 8.15 16.27
CA VAL A 140 5.48 7.83 16.38
C VAL A 140 5.71 6.91 17.58
N ASP A 141 6.21 5.72 17.27
CA ASP A 141 6.65 4.69 18.20
C ASP A 141 7.97 4.05 17.69
N SER A 142 8.49 3.05 18.36
CA SER A 142 9.72 2.36 17.93
C SER A 142 9.56 1.71 16.55
N LEU A 143 8.38 1.21 16.20
CA LEU A 143 8.11 0.64 14.88
C LEU A 143 8.15 1.71 13.78
N THR A 144 7.53 2.87 13.99
CA THR A 144 7.58 3.99 13.04
C THR A 144 9.03 4.43 12.79
N ILE A 145 9.81 4.63 13.85
CA ILE A 145 11.20 5.08 13.76
C ILE A 145 12.07 4.04 13.06
N LEU A 146 11.95 2.77 13.43
CA LEU A 146 12.66 1.66 12.79
C LEU A 146 12.36 1.60 11.28
N MET A 147 11.09 1.72 10.91
CA MET A 147 10.68 1.69 9.51
C MET A 147 11.15 2.93 8.74
N PHE A 148 11.20 4.12 9.35
CA PHE A 148 11.81 5.30 8.72
C PHE A 148 13.28 5.09 8.40
N VAL A 149 14.06 4.60 9.37
CA VAL A 149 15.48 4.27 9.17
C VAL A 149 15.63 3.22 8.06
N LEU A 150 14.85 2.15 8.12
CA LEU A 150 14.90 1.06 7.14
C LEU A 150 14.63 1.54 5.72
N VAL A 151 13.52 2.26 5.52
CA VAL A 151 13.09 2.73 4.19
C VAL A 151 14.08 3.76 3.63
N THR A 152 14.48 4.75 4.43
CA THR A 152 15.42 5.78 3.97
C THR A 152 16.80 5.21 3.69
N PHE A 153 17.28 4.25 4.48
CA PHE A 153 18.55 3.56 4.26
C PHE A 153 18.55 2.75 2.95
N ILE A 154 17.54 1.90 2.75
CA ILE A 154 17.43 1.08 1.53
C ILE A 154 17.22 1.97 0.31
N ALA A 155 16.38 3.00 0.41
CA ALA A 155 16.20 3.96 -0.66
C ALA A 155 17.51 4.69 -1.00
N THR A 156 18.35 5.03 -0.01
CA THR A 156 19.67 5.61 -0.24
C THR A 156 20.56 4.67 -1.07
N CYS A 157 20.66 3.40 -0.68
CA CYS A 157 21.42 2.39 -1.43
C CYS A 157 20.92 2.27 -2.88
N ILE A 158 19.59 2.29 -3.06
CA ILE A 158 18.97 2.18 -4.38
C ILE A 158 19.19 3.43 -5.23
N HIS A 159 19.12 4.64 -4.66
CA HIS A 159 19.41 5.89 -5.41
C HIS A 159 20.84 5.92 -5.91
N VAL A 160 21.80 5.53 -5.05
CA VAL A 160 23.22 5.42 -5.43
C VAL A 160 23.40 4.39 -6.55
N TYR A 161 22.85 3.19 -6.39
CA TYR A 161 22.90 2.13 -7.39
C TYR A 161 22.26 2.57 -8.71
N ALA A 162 21.09 3.19 -8.64
CA ALA A 162 20.34 3.64 -9.83
C ALA A 162 21.07 4.70 -10.63
N SER A 163 21.92 5.53 -10.00
CA SER A 163 22.73 6.51 -10.73
C SER A 163 23.72 5.87 -11.71
N GLY A 164 24.18 4.67 -11.41
CA GLY A 164 24.99 3.86 -12.32
C GLY A 164 24.13 3.04 -13.31
N TYR A 165 23.10 2.36 -12.81
CA TYR A 165 22.25 1.48 -13.61
C TYR A 165 21.48 2.22 -14.72
N MET A 166 21.01 3.45 -14.46
CA MET A 166 20.24 4.28 -15.40
C MET A 166 21.12 5.20 -16.25
N HIS A 167 22.44 5.01 -16.25
CA HIS A 167 23.38 5.90 -16.94
C HIS A 167 23.08 6.05 -18.45
N ASP A 168 22.63 4.98 -19.09
CA ASP A 168 22.27 4.99 -20.51
C ASP A 168 21.11 5.93 -20.82
N GLU A 169 20.22 6.17 -19.87
CA GLU A 169 19.10 7.13 -20.00
C GLU A 169 19.54 8.61 -19.95
N LEU A 170 20.82 8.91 -19.82
CA LEU A 170 21.37 10.25 -20.04
C LEU A 170 21.48 10.61 -21.53
N HIS A 171 21.49 9.63 -22.41
CA HIS A 171 21.64 9.78 -23.85
C HIS A 171 20.37 9.32 -24.56
N ASP A 172 20.32 9.54 -25.87
CA ASP A 172 19.28 8.97 -26.71
C ASP A 172 19.41 7.44 -26.72
N VAL A 173 18.28 6.76 -26.52
CA VAL A 173 18.22 5.31 -26.39
C VAL A 173 17.51 4.71 -27.60
N THR A 174 18.10 3.67 -28.19
CA THR A 174 17.45 2.82 -29.16
C THR A 174 16.83 1.63 -28.42
N ASP A 175 15.52 1.54 -28.42
CA ASP A 175 14.83 0.42 -27.79
C ASP A 175 14.63 -0.72 -28.79
N HIS A 176 15.45 -1.77 -28.66
CA HIS A 176 15.43 -2.93 -29.55
C HIS A 176 14.21 -3.84 -29.37
N GLU A 177 13.44 -3.66 -28.29
CA GLU A 177 12.22 -4.45 -28.05
C GLU A 177 10.98 -3.84 -28.72
N VAL A 178 11.08 -2.57 -29.18
CA VAL A 178 10.00 -1.88 -29.87
C VAL A 178 10.36 -1.69 -31.33
N THR A 179 9.61 -2.36 -32.22
CA THR A 179 9.72 -2.20 -33.68
C THR A 179 8.57 -1.34 -34.19
N LEU A 180 8.89 -0.26 -34.87
CA LEU A 180 7.91 0.64 -35.48
C LEU A 180 7.31 0.02 -36.76
N ALA A 181 6.24 0.61 -37.26
CA ALA A 181 5.52 0.14 -38.45
C ALA A 181 6.40 0.14 -39.73
N ASP A 182 7.46 0.94 -39.75
CA ASP A 182 8.44 1.03 -40.83
C ASP A 182 9.59 -0.01 -40.73
N GLY A 183 9.57 -0.85 -39.68
CA GLY A 183 10.58 -1.90 -39.44
C GLY A 183 11.82 -1.42 -38.69
N HIS A 184 11.90 -0.13 -38.34
CA HIS A 184 12.99 0.40 -37.52
C HIS A 184 12.71 0.25 -36.02
N HIS A 185 13.79 0.18 -35.21
CA HIS A 185 13.69 0.22 -33.76
C HIS A 185 13.38 1.64 -33.27
N LEU A 186 12.65 1.72 -32.15
CA LEU A 186 12.29 3.00 -31.57
C LEU A 186 13.52 3.76 -31.06
N HIS A 187 13.76 4.96 -31.59
CA HIS A 187 14.71 5.93 -31.07
C HIS A 187 13.97 6.96 -30.20
N ARG A 188 14.44 7.19 -28.99
CA ARG A 188 13.87 8.18 -28.08
C ARG A 188 14.92 8.90 -27.25
N ALA A 189 14.60 10.10 -26.80
CA ALA A 189 15.43 10.81 -25.83
C ALA A 189 15.47 10.07 -24.48
N GLY A 190 16.62 10.16 -23.82
CA GLY A 190 16.79 9.59 -22.49
C GLY A 190 15.88 10.26 -21.45
N ARG A 191 15.53 9.53 -20.39
CA ARG A 191 14.55 9.94 -19.37
C ARG A 191 15.13 9.91 -17.96
N PHE A 192 16.42 10.08 -17.82
CA PHE A 192 17.13 10.02 -16.55
C PHE A 192 16.50 10.87 -15.43
N PRO A 193 16.19 12.18 -15.62
CA PRO A 193 15.56 12.98 -14.57
C PRO A 193 14.17 12.47 -14.18
N ARG A 194 13.38 11.98 -15.14
CA ARG A 194 12.04 11.46 -14.90
C ARG A 194 12.05 10.23 -13.99
N PHE A 195 13.09 9.39 -14.09
CA PHE A 195 13.27 8.25 -13.21
C PHE A 195 13.44 8.70 -11.75
N PHE A 196 14.36 9.61 -11.47
CA PHE A 196 14.65 10.09 -10.11
C PHE A 196 13.49 10.91 -9.53
N GLN A 197 12.78 11.65 -10.38
CA GLN A 197 11.54 12.32 -10.01
C GLN A 197 10.50 11.34 -9.45
N ALA A 198 10.18 10.28 -10.21
CA ALA A 198 9.20 9.28 -9.78
C ALA A 198 9.67 8.52 -8.53
N LEU A 199 10.97 8.24 -8.41
CA LEU A 199 11.57 7.57 -7.26
C LEU A 199 11.43 8.41 -5.98
N SER A 200 11.66 9.73 -6.07
CA SER A 200 11.49 10.66 -4.95
C SER A 200 10.04 10.74 -4.47
N LEU A 201 9.08 10.84 -5.40
CA LEU A 201 7.65 10.84 -5.04
C LEU A 201 7.22 9.53 -4.38
N PHE A 202 7.76 8.42 -4.84
CA PHE A 202 7.50 7.11 -4.26
C PHE A 202 8.02 7.02 -2.80
N CYS A 203 9.24 7.51 -2.53
CA CYS A 203 9.78 7.56 -1.17
C CYS A 203 8.94 8.45 -0.24
N PHE A 204 8.54 9.64 -0.71
CA PHE A 204 7.62 10.51 0.02
C PHE A 204 6.31 9.79 0.39
N SER A 205 5.73 9.10 -0.58
CA SER A 205 4.45 8.40 -0.39
C SER A 205 4.57 7.27 0.63
N MET A 206 5.64 6.50 0.58
CA MET A 206 5.87 5.42 1.54
C MET A 206 6.08 5.93 2.97
N MET A 207 6.90 6.97 3.14
CA MET A 207 7.11 7.57 4.46
C MET A 207 5.82 8.20 5.01
N GLY A 208 4.93 8.71 4.14
CA GLY A 208 3.62 9.19 4.52
C GLY A 208 2.72 8.10 5.12
N ILE A 209 2.78 6.85 4.62
CA ILE A 209 2.09 5.70 5.25
C ILE A 209 2.65 5.44 6.65
N LEU A 210 3.98 5.48 6.82
CA LEU A 210 4.64 5.11 8.07
C LEU A 210 4.35 6.09 9.20
N ILE A 211 4.26 7.39 8.89
CA ILE A 211 4.06 8.43 9.91
C ILE A 211 2.59 8.70 10.22
N ALA A 212 1.67 8.18 9.39
CA ALA A 212 0.25 8.50 9.48
C ALA A 212 -0.32 8.23 10.88
N GLY A 213 -1.02 9.21 11.45
CA GLY A 213 -1.70 9.14 12.73
C GLY A 213 -3.15 8.63 12.64
N ASN A 214 -3.66 8.45 11.43
CA ASN A 214 -5.04 7.98 11.19
C ASN A 214 -5.16 7.19 9.90
N LEU A 215 -6.20 6.36 9.79
CA LEU A 215 -6.44 5.51 8.63
C LEU A 215 -6.78 6.29 7.35
N ALA A 216 -7.34 7.49 7.44
CA ALA A 216 -7.62 8.29 6.25
C ALA A 216 -6.32 8.76 5.60
N MET A 217 -5.34 9.22 6.38
CA MET A 217 -4.02 9.57 5.90
C MET A 217 -3.29 8.36 5.35
N VAL A 218 -3.37 7.19 6.02
CA VAL A 218 -2.84 5.92 5.48
C VAL A 218 -3.42 5.68 4.10
N PHE A 219 -4.73 5.80 3.91
CA PHE A 219 -5.40 5.55 2.63
C PHE A 219 -4.93 6.51 1.53
N ILE A 220 -4.79 7.80 1.82
CA ILE A 220 -4.29 8.80 0.87
C ILE A 220 -2.90 8.41 0.34
N PHE A 221 -1.97 8.10 1.24
CA PHE A 221 -0.61 7.72 0.84
C PHE A 221 -0.54 6.30 0.26
N TRP A 222 -1.45 5.43 0.65
CA TRP A 222 -1.63 4.10 0.06
C TRP A 222 -1.96 4.18 -1.43
N GLU A 223 -2.86 5.09 -1.78
CA GLU A 223 -3.23 5.39 -3.15
C GLU A 223 -2.07 6.02 -3.93
N LEU A 224 -1.37 6.96 -3.30
CA LEU A 224 -0.23 7.64 -3.91
C LEU A 224 0.92 6.67 -4.21
N VAL A 225 1.23 5.74 -3.32
CA VAL A 225 2.18 4.64 -3.59
C VAL A 225 1.75 3.81 -4.79
N GLY A 226 0.44 3.56 -4.94
CA GLY A 226 -0.12 2.84 -6.10
C GLY A 226 0.15 3.55 -7.42
N ILE A 227 -0.10 4.86 -7.49
CA ILE A 227 0.17 5.68 -8.68
C ILE A 227 1.67 5.76 -8.97
N CYS A 228 2.51 5.95 -7.94
CA CYS A 228 3.97 5.97 -8.13
C CYS A 228 4.49 4.65 -8.70
N SER A 229 3.96 3.53 -8.23
CA SER A 229 4.33 2.21 -8.75
C SER A 229 3.93 2.05 -10.22
N TRP A 230 2.76 2.55 -10.63
CA TRP A 230 2.32 2.57 -12.02
C TRP A 230 3.29 3.32 -12.93
N PHE A 231 3.76 4.51 -12.52
CA PHE A 231 4.78 5.27 -13.26
C PHE A 231 6.13 4.54 -13.36
N LEU A 232 6.53 3.87 -12.28
CA LEU A 232 7.83 3.21 -12.21
C LEU A 232 7.85 1.85 -12.94
N ILE A 233 6.77 1.07 -12.85
CA ILE A 233 6.61 -0.19 -13.59
C ILE A 233 6.48 0.09 -15.09
N GLY A 234 5.68 1.09 -15.45
CA GLY A 234 5.48 1.55 -16.81
C GLY A 234 6.55 2.55 -17.30
N PHE A 235 7.76 2.54 -16.76
CA PHE A 235 8.81 3.49 -17.17
C PHE A 235 9.11 3.39 -18.67
N TYR A 236 9.16 2.16 -19.21
CA TYR A 236 9.31 1.85 -20.63
C TYR A 236 7.94 1.69 -21.31
N TYR A 237 7.07 2.68 -21.19
CA TYR A 237 5.66 2.60 -21.59
C TYR A 237 5.41 2.33 -23.08
N GLU A 238 6.40 2.51 -23.93
CA GLU A 238 6.33 2.15 -25.36
C GLU A 238 6.34 0.64 -25.56
N ARG A 239 6.90 -0.11 -24.61
CA ARG A 239 6.84 -1.56 -24.60
C ARG A 239 5.44 -1.98 -24.15
N GLN A 240 4.72 -2.70 -25.02
CA GLN A 240 3.37 -3.19 -24.72
C GLN A 240 3.34 -4.02 -23.42
N SER A 241 4.40 -4.81 -23.17
CA SER A 241 4.54 -5.60 -21.95
C SER A 241 4.57 -4.72 -20.70
N ALA A 242 5.37 -3.65 -20.70
CA ALA A 242 5.53 -2.74 -19.55
C ALA A 242 4.25 -1.94 -19.29
N SER A 243 3.60 -1.43 -20.33
CA SER A 243 2.33 -0.72 -20.26
C SER A 243 1.20 -1.61 -19.71
N THR A 244 1.10 -2.84 -20.21
CA THR A 244 0.12 -3.83 -19.72
C THR A 244 0.40 -4.23 -18.27
N ALA A 245 1.67 -4.44 -17.90
CA ALA A 245 2.07 -4.78 -16.53
C ALA A 245 1.75 -3.66 -15.54
N ALA A 246 2.00 -2.39 -15.92
CA ALA A 246 1.67 -1.25 -15.09
C ALA A 246 0.15 -1.13 -14.86
N ASN A 247 -0.65 -1.25 -15.91
CA ASN A 247 -2.10 -1.23 -15.82
C ASN A 247 -2.64 -2.40 -14.99
N LYS A 248 -2.12 -3.62 -15.18
CA LYS A 248 -2.48 -4.79 -14.39
C LYS A 248 -2.17 -4.56 -12.91
N ALA A 249 -0.96 -4.06 -12.58
CA ALA A 249 -0.57 -3.76 -11.21
C ALA A 249 -1.51 -2.72 -10.58
N PHE A 250 -1.85 -1.66 -11.31
CA PHE A 250 -2.74 -0.62 -10.82
C PHE A 250 -4.15 -1.15 -10.55
N ILE A 251 -4.78 -1.84 -11.52
CA ILE A 251 -6.15 -2.33 -11.41
C ILE A 251 -6.29 -3.39 -10.33
N VAL A 252 -5.38 -4.37 -10.27
CA VAL A 252 -5.41 -5.45 -9.26
C VAL A 252 -5.29 -4.88 -7.85
N ASN A 253 -4.43 -3.87 -7.64
CA ASN A 253 -4.33 -3.18 -6.36
C ASN A 253 -5.63 -2.46 -6.00
N ARG A 254 -6.33 -1.82 -6.98
CA ARG A 254 -7.62 -1.15 -6.73
C ARG A 254 -8.70 -2.09 -6.18
N VAL A 255 -8.72 -3.34 -6.60
CA VAL A 255 -9.66 -4.33 -6.05
C VAL A 255 -9.44 -4.50 -4.55
N GLY A 256 -8.19 -4.59 -4.10
CA GLY A 256 -7.85 -4.62 -2.67
C GLY A 256 -8.21 -3.32 -1.95
N ASP A 257 -7.90 -2.18 -2.55
CA ASP A 257 -8.13 -0.85 -1.99
C ASP A 257 -9.63 -0.56 -1.82
N PHE A 258 -10.49 -1.10 -2.70
CA PHE A 258 -11.95 -1.03 -2.54
C PHE A 258 -12.42 -1.79 -1.28
N GLY A 259 -11.86 -2.97 -1.01
CA GLY A 259 -12.12 -3.69 0.24
C GLY A 259 -11.67 -2.88 1.46
N MET A 260 -10.51 -2.24 1.40
CA MET A 260 -10.03 -1.36 2.46
C MET A 260 -10.98 -0.19 2.72
N LEU A 261 -11.55 0.40 1.66
CA LEU A 261 -12.53 1.48 1.79
C LEU A 261 -13.80 1.01 2.52
N ILE A 262 -14.28 -0.21 2.25
CA ILE A 262 -15.41 -0.81 2.99
C ILE A 262 -15.06 -0.93 4.48
N GLY A 263 -13.84 -1.39 4.80
CA GLY A 263 -13.36 -1.46 6.19
C GLY A 263 -13.30 -0.10 6.88
N LEU A 264 -12.80 0.92 6.19
CA LEU A 264 -12.79 2.32 6.65
C LEU A 264 -14.20 2.83 6.93
N MET A 265 -15.14 2.59 6.03
CA MET A 265 -16.53 3.01 6.18
C MET A 265 -17.21 2.31 7.36
N ALA A 266 -16.93 1.02 7.59
CA ALA A 266 -17.44 0.27 8.73
C ALA A 266 -16.92 0.84 10.06
N LEU A 267 -15.62 1.17 10.13
CA LEU A 267 -15.02 1.79 11.31
C LEU A 267 -15.59 3.19 11.55
N TRP A 268 -15.55 4.05 10.55
CA TRP A 268 -16.03 5.41 10.70
C TRP A 268 -17.52 5.49 11.02
N GLY A 269 -18.37 4.76 10.29
CA GLY A 269 -19.81 4.76 10.49
C GLY A 269 -20.23 4.29 11.89
N ALA A 270 -19.49 3.34 12.46
CA ALA A 270 -19.80 2.80 13.79
C ALA A 270 -19.10 3.55 14.93
N LEU A 271 -17.86 4.01 14.75
CA LEU A 271 -17.03 4.57 15.83
C LEU A 271 -16.92 6.11 15.76
N GLY A 272 -17.09 6.68 14.58
CA GLY A 272 -16.99 8.12 14.36
C GLY A 272 -15.57 8.67 14.33
N THR A 273 -14.54 7.81 14.44
CA THR A 273 -13.13 8.19 14.39
C THR A 273 -12.33 7.24 13.51
N LEU A 274 -11.23 7.76 12.92
CA LEU A 274 -10.22 7.00 12.20
C LEU A 274 -8.81 7.19 12.79
N HIS A 275 -8.68 7.94 13.88
CA HIS A 275 -7.41 8.14 14.60
C HIS A 275 -6.99 6.87 15.32
N PHE A 276 -5.70 6.57 15.32
CA PHE A 276 -5.16 5.39 16.01
C PHE A 276 -5.17 5.59 17.52
N ALA A 277 -4.60 6.70 18.00
CA ALA A 277 -4.52 7.06 19.40
C ALA A 277 -5.60 8.05 19.80
N ASP A 278 -5.75 8.25 21.10
CA ASP A 278 -6.63 9.22 21.70
C ASP A 278 -6.22 10.64 21.33
N ALA A 279 -7.18 11.45 20.96
CA ALA A 279 -6.95 12.84 20.58
C ALA A 279 -7.51 13.79 21.65
N LYS A 280 -6.72 14.82 22.00
CA LYS A 280 -7.20 15.94 22.82
C LYS A 280 -7.94 16.92 21.89
N VAL A 281 -9.20 17.13 22.15
CA VAL A 281 -10.05 18.09 21.41
C VAL A 281 -10.48 19.17 22.39
N VAL A 282 -10.29 20.42 22.04
CA VAL A 282 -10.81 21.55 22.84
C VAL A 282 -12.24 21.80 22.39
N GLY A 283 -13.21 21.53 23.28
CA GLY A 283 -14.62 21.77 23.01
C GLY A 283 -14.94 23.26 22.81
N ALA A 284 -16.12 23.55 22.28
CA ALA A 284 -16.61 24.92 22.10
C ALA A 284 -16.71 25.73 23.43
N ASP A 285 -16.70 25.04 24.54
CA ASP A 285 -16.66 25.54 25.92
C ASP A 285 -15.26 25.84 26.44
N GLY A 286 -14.21 25.60 25.60
CA GLY A 286 -12.81 25.80 25.97
C GLY A 286 -12.22 24.70 26.86
N GLN A 287 -12.99 23.67 27.20
CA GLN A 287 -12.50 22.54 27.98
C GLN A 287 -11.84 21.49 27.07
N ALA A 288 -10.69 20.98 27.50
CA ALA A 288 -10.00 19.89 26.80
C ALA A 288 -10.68 18.56 27.14
N ALA A 289 -11.28 17.93 26.13
CA ALA A 289 -11.83 16.58 26.25
C ALA A 289 -10.94 15.59 25.50
N THR A 290 -10.73 14.41 26.05
CA THR A 290 -10.05 13.31 25.36
C THR A 290 -11.06 12.50 24.56
N VAL A 291 -10.92 12.48 23.24
CA VAL A 291 -11.74 11.63 22.35
C VAL A 291 -10.94 10.33 22.12
N PRO A 292 -11.50 9.16 22.49
CA PRO A 292 -10.79 7.91 22.36
C PRO A 292 -10.55 7.55 20.88
N GLY A 293 -9.34 7.08 20.57
CA GLY A 293 -8.95 6.57 19.27
C GLY A 293 -9.39 5.12 19.05
N LEU A 294 -9.10 4.59 17.87
CA LEU A 294 -9.49 3.22 17.48
C LEU A 294 -8.93 2.18 18.44
N PHE A 295 -7.67 2.33 18.88
CA PHE A 295 -7.02 1.33 19.74
C PHE A 295 -7.65 1.30 21.13
N SER A 296 -7.90 2.44 21.75
CA SER A 296 -8.55 2.53 23.06
C SER A 296 -10.01 2.09 23.02
N LEU A 297 -10.73 2.33 21.89
CA LEU A 297 -12.11 1.88 21.72
C LEU A 297 -12.23 0.36 21.63
N VAL A 298 -11.27 -0.32 20.99
CA VAL A 298 -11.29 -1.77 20.76
C VAL A 298 -10.59 -2.53 21.87
N ARG A 299 -9.61 -1.93 22.54
CA ARG A 299 -8.85 -2.47 23.67
C ARG A 299 -8.78 -1.50 24.85
N PRO A 300 -9.93 -1.27 25.52
CA PRO A 300 -9.98 -0.32 26.61
C PRO A 300 -9.16 -0.78 27.82
N ALA A 301 -8.45 0.16 28.47
CA ALA A 301 -7.62 -0.09 29.65
C ALA A 301 -8.42 -0.74 30.80
N GLU A 302 -9.69 -0.35 30.96
CA GLU A 302 -10.60 -0.89 31.98
C GLU A 302 -10.81 -2.42 31.87
N SER A 303 -10.63 -3.00 30.67
CA SER A 303 -10.70 -4.45 30.44
C SER A 303 -9.33 -5.15 30.42
N GLY A 304 -8.27 -4.51 30.92
CA GLY A 304 -6.90 -5.03 30.82
C GLY A 304 -6.43 -5.14 29.37
N HIS A 305 -6.89 -4.24 28.49
CA HIS A 305 -6.61 -4.22 27.06
C HIS A 305 -7.08 -5.48 26.30
N ALA A 306 -8.01 -6.25 26.86
CA ALA A 306 -8.62 -7.37 26.14
C ALA A 306 -9.45 -6.85 24.95
N LEU A 307 -9.45 -7.61 23.85
CA LEU A 307 -10.21 -7.27 22.66
C LEU A 307 -11.73 -7.26 22.98
N ARG A 308 -12.38 -6.14 22.73
CA ARG A 308 -13.79 -5.94 22.98
C ARG A 308 -14.47 -5.31 21.77
N VAL A 309 -15.68 -5.75 21.45
CA VAL A 309 -16.51 -5.08 20.44
C VAL A 309 -16.90 -3.70 20.96
N PRO A 310 -16.53 -2.59 20.30
CA PRO A 310 -16.83 -1.25 20.78
C PRO A 310 -18.33 -0.97 20.89
N ASP A 311 -18.72 -0.13 21.84
CA ASP A 311 -20.12 0.27 22.07
C ASP A 311 -20.77 0.86 20.82
N GLY A 312 -20.02 1.63 20.02
CA GLY A 312 -20.50 2.19 18.76
C GLY A 312 -20.92 1.12 17.76
N MET A 313 -20.13 0.04 17.63
CA MET A 313 -20.46 -1.08 16.76
C MET A 313 -21.67 -1.87 17.25
N VAL A 314 -21.81 -2.04 18.57
CA VAL A 314 -22.99 -2.68 19.16
C VAL A 314 -24.24 -1.85 18.91
N LYS A 315 -24.18 -0.52 19.11
CA LYS A 315 -25.30 0.41 18.85
C LYS A 315 -25.68 0.43 17.36
N PHE A 316 -24.69 0.44 16.48
CA PHE A 316 -24.90 0.43 15.03
C PHE A 316 -25.62 -0.87 14.60
N ALA A 317 -25.14 -2.03 15.07
CA ALA A 317 -25.77 -3.32 14.78
C ALA A 317 -27.14 -3.50 15.45
N ALA A 318 -27.39 -2.77 16.51
CA ALA A 318 -28.66 -2.80 17.29
C ALA A 318 -29.57 -1.60 16.96
N ALA A 319 -29.41 -0.95 15.79
CA ALA A 319 -30.12 0.30 15.47
C ALA A 319 -31.64 0.22 15.74
N ASP A 320 -32.31 -0.86 15.36
CA ASP A 320 -33.73 -1.09 15.61
C ASP A 320 -34.07 -1.20 17.12
N LYS A 321 -33.18 -1.85 17.89
CA LYS A 321 -33.36 -1.96 19.36
C LYS A 321 -33.08 -0.62 20.03
N VAL A 322 -32.11 0.14 19.56
CA VAL A 322 -31.79 1.49 20.04
C VAL A 322 -32.96 2.44 19.80
N ALA A 323 -33.56 2.42 18.62
CA ALA A 323 -34.69 3.27 18.24
C ALA A 323 -35.95 3.01 19.13
N ARG A 324 -36.10 1.78 19.65
CA ARG A 324 -37.20 1.38 20.53
C ARG A 324 -36.91 1.52 22.02
N THR A 325 -35.70 1.92 22.40
CA THR A 325 -35.25 2.02 23.80
C THR A 325 -35.11 3.49 24.19
N PRO A 326 -35.64 3.92 25.36
CA PRO A 326 -35.40 5.28 25.85
C PRO A 326 -33.89 5.58 25.94
N VAL A 327 -33.49 6.78 25.54
CA VAL A 327 -32.07 7.16 25.43
C VAL A 327 -31.30 6.91 26.73
N ALA A 328 -31.89 7.23 27.87
CA ALA A 328 -31.27 7.00 29.18
C ALA A 328 -31.05 5.51 29.51
N ALA A 329 -31.82 4.58 28.92
CA ALA A 329 -31.73 3.14 29.18
C ALA A 329 -30.81 2.42 28.18
N VAL A 330 -30.38 3.07 27.09
CA VAL A 330 -29.54 2.44 26.07
C VAL A 330 -28.19 2.00 26.66
N ALA A 331 -27.55 2.86 27.45
CA ALA A 331 -26.25 2.57 28.06
C ALA A 331 -26.27 1.28 28.89
N GLY A 332 -27.31 1.06 29.71
CA GLY A 332 -27.45 -0.15 30.53
C GLY A 332 -27.73 -1.44 29.74
N LYS A 333 -28.13 -1.36 28.46
CA LYS A 333 -28.43 -2.53 27.61
C LYS A 333 -27.29 -2.94 26.70
N ILE A 334 -26.24 -2.12 26.55
CA ILE A 334 -25.14 -2.39 25.59
C ILE A 334 -24.44 -3.70 25.91
N GLU A 335 -24.20 -4.00 27.20
CA GLU A 335 -23.53 -5.25 27.59
C GLU A 335 -24.38 -6.48 27.25
N ALA A 336 -25.68 -6.43 27.47
CA ALA A 336 -26.59 -7.51 27.10
C ALA A 336 -26.57 -7.73 25.55
N TRP A 337 -26.63 -6.65 24.78
CA TRP A 337 -26.58 -6.73 23.32
C TRP A 337 -25.21 -7.22 22.80
N ARG A 338 -24.11 -6.86 23.48
CA ARG A 338 -22.77 -7.40 23.17
C ARG A 338 -22.71 -8.89 23.47
N ALA A 339 -23.30 -9.34 24.59
CA ALA A 339 -23.38 -10.76 24.93
C ALA A 339 -24.21 -11.57 23.92
N GLU A 340 -25.26 -10.97 23.34
CA GLU A 340 -25.98 -11.54 22.18
C GLU A 340 -25.14 -11.65 20.89
N GLY A 341 -23.95 -11.07 20.86
CA GLY A 341 -23.04 -11.09 19.71
C GLY A 341 -23.21 -9.95 18.72
N LEU A 342 -24.03 -8.93 19.05
CA LEU A 342 -24.20 -7.77 18.17
C LEU A 342 -22.90 -6.97 18.01
N GLY A 343 -22.62 -6.51 16.79
CA GLY A 343 -21.42 -5.77 16.43
C GLY A 343 -20.19 -6.64 16.07
N ARG A 344 -20.17 -7.94 16.36
CA ARG A 344 -19.06 -8.84 16.07
C ARG A 344 -18.76 -8.92 14.56
N TRP A 345 -19.79 -9.10 13.74
CA TRP A 345 -19.65 -9.14 12.29
C TRP A 345 -19.16 -7.83 11.70
N LEU A 346 -19.52 -6.70 12.32
CA LEU A 346 -19.03 -5.39 11.87
C LEU A 346 -17.53 -5.24 12.14
N LEU A 347 -17.05 -5.68 13.30
CA LEU A 347 -15.61 -5.72 13.61
C LEU A 347 -14.85 -6.68 12.67
N PHE A 348 -15.44 -7.83 12.34
CA PHE A 348 -14.88 -8.78 11.39
C PHE A 348 -14.78 -8.16 9.99
N ILE A 349 -15.85 -7.55 9.49
CA ILE A 349 -15.87 -6.86 8.17
C ILE A 349 -14.85 -5.72 8.15
N ALA A 350 -14.74 -4.94 9.22
CA ALA A 350 -13.74 -3.88 9.34
C ALA A 350 -12.31 -4.44 9.23
N GLY A 351 -12.01 -5.50 9.98
CA GLY A 351 -10.69 -6.13 9.95
C GLY A 351 -10.36 -6.77 8.59
N VAL A 352 -11.27 -7.55 8.01
CA VAL A 352 -11.08 -8.15 6.68
C VAL A 352 -11.01 -7.08 5.59
N GLY A 353 -11.82 -6.03 5.69
CA GLY A 353 -11.79 -4.93 4.73
C GLY A 353 -10.43 -4.24 4.69
N ILE A 354 -9.88 -3.87 5.85
CA ILE A 354 -8.52 -3.30 5.92
C ILE A 354 -7.48 -4.29 5.38
N PHE A 355 -7.62 -5.58 5.71
CA PHE A 355 -6.73 -6.63 5.20
C PHE A 355 -6.83 -6.79 3.67
N CYS A 356 -7.98 -6.57 3.03
CA CYS A 356 -8.09 -6.60 1.57
C CYS A 356 -7.14 -5.60 0.89
N GLY A 357 -6.97 -4.39 1.43
CA GLY A 357 -5.94 -3.46 0.96
C GLY A 357 -4.53 -4.04 1.08
N CYS A 358 -4.26 -4.70 2.21
CA CYS A 358 -2.98 -5.38 2.43
C CYS A 358 -2.77 -6.55 1.44
N VAL A 359 -3.83 -7.30 1.09
CA VAL A 359 -3.80 -8.37 0.07
C VAL A 359 -3.38 -7.82 -1.29
N GLY A 360 -3.91 -6.66 -1.70
CA GLY A 360 -3.54 -5.98 -2.93
C GLY A 360 -2.06 -5.60 -2.95
N LYS A 361 -1.63 -4.71 -2.04
CA LYS A 361 -0.27 -4.16 -2.04
C LYS A 361 0.82 -5.20 -1.75
N SER A 362 0.57 -6.14 -0.84
CA SER A 362 1.53 -7.21 -0.53
C SER A 362 1.39 -8.44 -1.43
N ALA A 363 0.68 -8.32 -2.55
CA ALA A 363 0.53 -9.37 -3.55
C ALA A 363 0.16 -10.73 -2.95
N GLN A 364 -0.81 -10.74 -2.02
CA GLN A 364 -1.31 -11.96 -1.44
C GLN A 364 -2.36 -12.62 -2.35
N PHE A 365 -2.56 -13.91 -2.22
CA PHE A 365 -3.66 -14.59 -2.87
C PHE A 365 -5.02 -13.97 -2.43
N PRO A 366 -5.95 -13.72 -3.35
CA PRO A 366 -5.92 -13.99 -4.80
C PRO A 366 -5.30 -12.89 -5.67
N LEU A 367 -4.84 -11.77 -5.11
CA LEU A 367 -4.36 -10.59 -5.84
C LEU A 367 -2.84 -10.59 -6.13
N SER A 368 -2.19 -11.76 -6.16
CA SER A 368 -0.72 -11.87 -6.32
C SER A 368 -0.21 -11.73 -7.76
N VAL A 369 -1.08 -11.80 -8.76
CA VAL A 369 -0.73 -11.93 -10.18
C VAL A 369 -0.01 -10.72 -10.80
N TRP A 370 -0.07 -9.55 -10.18
CA TRP A 370 0.55 -8.34 -10.71
C TRP A 370 2.06 -8.26 -10.45
N LEU A 371 2.53 -8.82 -9.31
CA LEU A 371 3.89 -8.63 -8.85
C LEU A 371 4.96 -9.21 -9.79
N PRO A 372 4.80 -10.44 -10.33
CA PRO A 372 5.77 -10.98 -11.28
C PRO A 372 5.84 -10.24 -12.61
N ASP A 373 4.75 -9.61 -13.04
CA ASP A 373 4.73 -8.83 -14.27
C ASP A 373 5.29 -7.41 -14.05
N ALA A 374 5.29 -6.90 -12.81
CA ALA A 374 5.96 -5.65 -12.44
C ALA A 374 7.48 -5.66 -12.70
N MET A 375 8.05 -6.83 -13.02
CA MET A 375 9.46 -6.99 -13.43
C MET A 375 9.81 -6.32 -14.76
N GLU A 376 8.84 -5.85 -15.53
CA GLU A 376 9.07 -5.06 -16.76
C GLU A 376 9.72 -3.69 -16.48
N GLY A 377 9.54 -3.14 -15.29
CA GLY A 377 10.20 -1.90 -14.86
C GLY A 377 11.72 -2.06 -14.66
N PRO A 378 12.47 -0.94 -14.59
CA PRO A 378 13.91 -0.95 -14.28
C PRO A 378 14.23 -1.68 -12.98
N THR A 379 15.36 -2.41 -12.91
CA THR A 379 15.68 -3.24 -11.75
C THR A 379 15.81 -2.48 -10.42
N PRO A 380 16.31 -1.22 -10.34
CA PRO A 380 16.28 -0.46 -9.10
C PRO A 380 14.86 -0.24 -8.56
N VAL A 381 13.86 -0.11 -9.45
CA VAL A 381 12.44 -0.06 -9.06
C VAL A 381 12.01 -1.38 -8.43
N SER A 382 12.37 -2.51 -9.06
CA SER A 382 12.07 -3.83 -8.51
C SER A 382 12.69 -3.99 -7.12
N ALA A 383 13.93 -3.55 -6.92
CA ALA A 383 14.57 -3.58 -5.61
C ALA A 383 13.78 -2.76 -4.56
N LEU A 384 13.33 -1.54 -4.91
CA LEU A 384 12.60 -0.67 -4.00
C LEU A 384 11.21 -1.20 -3.67
N VAL A 385 10.41 -1.50 -4.70
CA VAL A 385 9.01 -1.95 -4.56
C VAL A 385 8.91 -3.25 -3.78
N HIS A 386 9.86 -4.20 -4.01
CA HIS A 386 9.77 -5.58 -3.51
C HIS A 386 10.53 -5.85 -2.20
N SER A 387 11.26 -4.87 -1.65
CA SER A 387 12.03 -5.08 -0.41
C SER A 387 11.39 -4.40 0.82
N ALA A 388 11.40 -3.06 0.86
CA ALA A 388 11.11 -2.30 2.07
C ALA A 388 9.91 -1.35 1.94
N THR A 389 9.25 -1.29 0.77
CA THR A 389 8.28 -0.23 0.51
C THR A 389 6.88 -0.78 0.18
N MET A 390 6.41 -0.71 -1.07
CA MET A 390 5.03 -0.99 -1.43
C MET A 390 4.51 -2.34 -0.90
N VAL A 391 5.26 -3.42 -1.14
CA VAL A 391 4.82 -4.75 -0.69
C VAL A 391 4.97 -4.93 0.83
N ALA A 392 5.90 -4.21 1.45
CA ALA A 392 6.08 -4.16 2.89
C ALA A 392 4.96 -3.36 3.59
N ALA A 393 4.35 -2.38 2.89
CA ALA A 393 3.29 -1.54 3.45
C ALA A 393 2.09 -2.35 3.95
N GLY A 394 1.69 -3.43 3.24
CA GLY A 394 0.58 -4.27 3.70
C GLY A 394 0.92 -5.07 4.96
N VAL A 395 2.13 -5.59 5.07
CA VAL A 395 2.60 -6.29 6.28
C VAL A 395 2.69 -5.30 7.46
N TYR A 396 3.27 -4.11 7.20
CA TYR A 396 3.31 -3.02 8.17
C TYR A 396 1.92 -2.63 8.66
N LEU A 397 0.95 -2.48 7.74
CA LEU A 397 -0.42 -2.09 8.10
C LEU A 397 -1.11 -3.17 8.93
N VAL A 398 -0.93 -4.46 8.61
CA VAL A 398 -1.44 -5.55 9.47
C VAL A 398 -0.81 -5.48 10.87
N GLY A 399 0.50 -5.24 10.96
CA GLY A 399 1.19 -5.05 12.24
C GLY A 399 0.70 -3.82 13.00
N ARG A 400 0.51 -2.69 12.33
CA ARG A 400 0.01 -1.43 12.92
C ARG A 400 -1.46 -1.54 13.37
N PHE A 401 -2.29 -2.21 12.57
CA PHE A 401 -3.71 -2.37 12.83
C PHE A 401 -4.04 -3.61 13.68
N PHE A 402 -3.02 -4.35 14.10
CA PHE A 402 -3.13 -5.59 14.87
C PHE A 402 -4.06 -5.49 16.10
N PRO A 403 -4.08 -4.39 16.89
CA PRO A 403 -4.98 -4.25 18.03
C PRO A 403 -6.46 -4.46 17.69
N VAL A 404 -6.88 -4.14 16.47
CA VAL A 404 -8.28 -4.19 16.02
C VAL A 404 -8.66 -5.55 15.42
N LEU A 405 -7.67 -6.40 15.11
CA LEU A 405 -7.89 -7.68 14.45
C LEU A 405 -8.41 -8.73 15.44
N SER A 406 -9.58 -9.29 15.15
CA SER A 406 -10.13 -10.40 15.93
C SER A 406 -9.43 -11.74 15.58
N PRO A 407 -9.47 -12.76 16.44
CA PRO A 407 -8.90 -14.09 16.15
C PRO A 407 -9.39 -14.69 14.82
N ASP A 408 -10.65 -14.47 14.45
CA ASP A 408 -11.20 -14.90 13.15
C ASP A 408 -10.53 -14.21 11.97
N VAL A 409 -10.26 -12.89 12.06
CA VAL A 409 -9.55 -12.13 11.03
C VAL A 409 -8.11 -12.59 10.95
N LEU A 410 -7.45 -12.82 12.09
CA LEU A 410 -6.09 -13.36 12.14
C LEU A 410 -6.00 -14.73 11.46
N LEU A 411 -7.01 -15.59 11.64
CA LEU A 411 -7.07 -16.88 10.94
C LEU A 411 -7.18 -16.70 9.40
N VAL A 412 -7.99 -15.74 8.94
CA VAL A 412 -8.08 -15.40 7.50
C VAL A 412 -6.72 -14.95 6.98
N ILE A 413 -6.02 -14.10 7.72
CA ILE A 413 -4.68 -13.61 7.38
C ILE A 413 -3.68 -14.79 7.31
N ALA A 414 -3.70 -15.71 8.30
CA ALA A 414 -2.83 -16.87 8.35
C ALA A 414 -3.00 -17.78 7.13
N TYR A 415 -4.24 -18.13 6.78
CA TYR A 415 -4.52 -18.97 5.61
C TYR A 415 -4.20 -18.29 4.30
N THR A 416 -4.51 -17.00 4.16
CA THR A 416 -4.13 -16.22 2.97
C THR A 416 -2.62 -16.22 2.80
N GLY A 417 -1.86 -16.03 3.90
CA GLY A 417 -0.41 -16.11 3.90
C GLY A 417 0.11 -17.49 3.51
N ALA A 418 -0.46 -18.57 4.06
CA ALA A 418 -0.07 -19.94 3.76
C ALA A 418 -0.30 -20.30 2.28
N ILE A 419 -1.45 -19.96 1.74
CA ILE A 419 -1.80 -20.21 0.33
C ILE A 419 -0.85 -19.43 -0.58
N THR A 420 -0.63 -18.16 -0.29
CA THR A 420 0.29 -17.28 -1.04
C THR A 420 1.70 -17.83 -1.07
N LEU A 421 2.22 -18.19 0.09
CA LEU A 421 3.55 -18.77 0.27
C LEU A 421 3.73 -20.02 -0.61
N PHE A 422 2.79 -20.94 -0.57
CA PHE A 422 2.87 -22.21 -1.28
C PHE A 422 2.77 -22.02 -2.80
N ILE A 423 1.80 -21.28 -3.29
CA ILE A 423 1.62 -21.00 -4.72
C ILE A 423 2.87 -20.34 -5.29
N ALA A 424 3.35 -19.27 -4.63
CA ALA A 424 4.51 -18.52 -5.13
C ALA A 424 5.80 -19.38 -5.11
N ALA A 425 6.04 -20.13 -4.04
CA ALA A 425 7.21 -21.00 -3.93
C ALA A 425 7.23 -22.08 -5.03
N THR A 426 6.08 -22.69 -5.32
CA THR A 426 5.97 -23.73 -6.36
C THR A 426 6.21 -23.18 -7.77
N ILE A 427 5.72 -21.96 -8.08
CA ILE A 427 6.00 -21.32 -9.37
C ILE A 427 7.48 -20.95 -9.51
N ALA A 428 8.11 -20.47 -8.41
CA ALA A 428 9.54 -20.13 -8.41
C ALA A 428 10.45 -21.31 -8.76
N LEU A 429 10.04 -22.56 -8.48
CA LEU A 429 10.81 -23.77 -8.83
C LEU A 429 11.10 -23.89 -10.33
N VAL A 430 10.17 -23.45 -11.18
CA VAL A 430 10.20 -23.66 -12.63
C VAL A 430 10.50 -22.39 -13.42
N ALA A 431 10.39 -21.21 -12.82
CA ALA A 431 10.66 -19.94 -13.48
C ALA A 431 12.14 -19.85 -13.95
N ASN A 432 12.36 -19.31 -15.15
CA ASN A 432 13.69 -19.20 -15.78
C ASN A 432 14.22 -17.77 -15.89
N ASP A 433 13.38 -16.77 -15.72
CA ASP A 433 13.76 -15.37 -15.63
C ASP A 433 14.23 -15.05 -14.19
N ILE A 434 15.46 -14.51 -14.06
CA ILE A 434 16.08 -14.23 -12.75
C ILE A 434 15.25 -13.24 -11.92
N LYS A 435 14.67 -12.18 -12.52
CA LYS A 435 13.79 -11.21 -11.82
C LYS A 435 12.49 -11.85 -11.40
N ARG A 436 11.89 -12.69 -12.25
CA ARG A 436 10.63 -13.37 -11.94
C ARG A 436 10.78 -14.41 -10.81
N VAL A 437 11.91 -15.15 -10.75
CA VAL A 437 12.20 -16.01 -9.58
C VAL A 437 12.24 -15.19 -8.30
N LEU A 438 12.93 -14.05 -8.30
CA LEU A 438 13.01 -13.16 -7.15
C LEU A 438 11.65 -12.54 -6.80
N ALA A 439 10.81 -12.24 -7.78
CA ALA A 439 9.46 -11.74 -7.58
C ALA A 439 8.56 -12.78 -6.87
N TYR A 440 8.51 -14.02 -7.38
CA TYR A 440 7.78 -15.10 -6.72
C TYR A 440 8.36 -15.44 -5.35
N SER A 441 9.67 -15.34 -5.20
CA SER A 441 10.31 -15.44 -3.90
C SER A 441 9.86 -14.33 -2.95
N THR A 442 9.62 -13.10 -3.42
CA THR A 442 9.07 -12.01 -2.61
C THR A 442 7.65 -12.31 -2.19
N VAL A 443 6.77 -12.70 -3.12
CA VAL A 443 5.38 -13.10 -2.82
C VAL A 443 5.36 -14.18 -1.75
N SER A 444 6.23 -15.20 -1.88
CA SER A 444 6.36 -16.28 -0.90
C SER A 444 6.78 -15.78 0.48
N GLN A 445 7.80 -14.89 0.59
CA GLN A 445 8.24 -14.35 1.88
C GLN A 445 7.18 -13.43 2.52
N LEU A 446 6.45 -12.67 1.73
CA LEU A 446 5.31 -11.88 2.23
C LEU A 446 4.20 -12.81 2.78
N GLY A 447 3.97 -13.95 2.14
CA GLY A 447 3.09 -15.00 2.66
C GLY A 447 3.55 -15.53 4.02
N TYR A 448 4.87 -15.70 4.24
CA TYR A 448 5.44 -16.04 5.55
C TYR A 448 5.10 -15.01 6.61
N MET A 449 5.28 -13.71 6.29
CA MET A 449 5.02 -12.61 7.24
C MET A 449 3.54 -12.52 7.59
N MET A 450 2.65 -12.65 6.59
CA MET A 450 1.20 -12.65 6.82
C MET A 450 0.78 -13.86 7.67
N LEU A 451 1.31 -15.04 7.39
CA LEU A 451 1.05 -16.23 8.21
C LEU A 451 1.53 -16.00 9.65
N ALA A 452 2.76 -15.49 9.83
CA ALA A 452 3.30 -15.21 11.15
C ALA A 452 2.40 -14.26 11.96
N LEU A 453 2.00 -13.13 11.37
CA LEU A 453 1.07 -12.18 12.00
C LEU A 453 -0.27 -12.85 12.30
N GLY A 454 -0.80 -13.64 11.36
CA GLY A 454 -2.08 -14.34 11.51
C GLY A 454 -2.12 -15.40 12.60
N VAL A 455 -0.99 -16.00 12.97
CA VAL A 455 -0.88 -16.94 14.10
C VAL A 455 -0.44 -16.26 15.41
N GLY A 456 -0.41 -14.93 15.45
CA GLY A 456 -0.10 -14.16 16.65
C GLY A 456 1.37 -13.77 16.79
N GLY A 457 2.25 -14.15 15.87
CA GLY A 457 3.67 -13.77 15.86
C GLY A 457 3.88 -12.35 15.35
N TRP A 458 3.56 -11.35 16.16
CA TRP A 458 3.64 -9.95 15.80
C TRP A 458 5.11 -9.50 15.59
N VAL A 459 5.99 -9.84 16.53
CA VAL A 459 7.42 -9.55 16.39
C VAL A 459 8.03 -10.41 15.31
N ALA A 460 7.75 -11.73 15.27
CA ALA A 460 8.29 -12.64 14.27
C ALA A 460 8.00 -12.17 12.84
N GLY A 461 6.75 -11.75 12.56
CA GLY A 461 6.35 -11.24 11.26
C GLY A 461 7.05 -9.93 10.88
N LEU A 462 7.08 -8.94 11.78
CA LEU A 462 7.72 -7.64 11.55
C LEU A 462 9.26 -7.73 11.57
N PHE A 463 9.83 -8.58 12.40
CA PHE A 463 11.27 -8.84 12.38
C PHE A 463 11.70 -9.46 11.04
N HIS A 464 10.91 -10.39 10.52
CA HIS A 464 11.17 -10.93 9.18
C HIS A 464 11.01 -9.86 8.09
N LEU A 465 10.10 -8.92 8.24
CA LEU A 465 9.97 -7.77 7.34
C LEU A 465 11.26 -6.95 7.26
N VAL A 466 11.88 -6.66 8.41
CA VAL A 466 13.12 -5.87 8.47
C VAL A 466 14.30 -6.63 7.86
N THR A 467 14.50 -7.89 8.24
CA THR A 467 15.58 -8.72 7.67
C THR A 467 15.40 -8.96 6.19
N HIS A 468 14.15 -9.21 5.75
CA HIS A 468 13.76 -9.36 4.34
C HIS A 468 14.13 -8.15 3.52
N ALA A 469 13.93 -6.95 4.03
CA ALA A 469 14.23 -5.73 3.32
C ALA A 469 15.71 -5.66 2.89
N PHE A 470 16.64 -6.08 3.74
CA PHE A 470 18.08 -6.10 3.44
C PHE A 470 18.44 -7.16 2.39
N PHE A 471 18.11 -8.42 2.62
CA PHE A 471 18.52 -9.45 1.69
C PHE A 471 17.76 -9.41 0.36
N LYS A 472 16.52 -8.89 0.32
CA LYS A 472 15.79 -8.73 -0.93
C LYS A 472 16.29 -7.59 -1.79
N SER A 473 16.58 -6.43 -1.19
CA SER A 473 17.23 -5.34 -1.93
C SER A 473 18.54 -5.83 -2.53
N LEU A 474 19.36 -6.53 -1.74
CA LEU A 474 20.60 -7.12 -2.19
C LEU A 474 20.40 -8.05 -3.41
N LEU A 475 19.49 -9.01 -3.30
CA LEU A 475 19.23 -9.99 -4.37
C LEU A 475 18.75 -9.34 -5.67
N PHE A 476 17.84 -8.35 -5.57
CA PHE A 476 17.37 -7.63 -6.74
C PHE A 476 18.47 -6.75 -7.36
N LEU A 477 19.25 -6.03 -6.58
CA LEU A 477 20.35 -5.22 -7.11
C LEU A 477 21.43 -6.10 -7.74
N CYS A 478 21.78 -7.27 -7.14
CA CYS A 478 22.66 -8.25 -7.75
C CYS A 478 22.10 -8.75 -9.10
N SER A 479 20.80 -9.05 -9.18
CA SER A 479 20.17 -9.44 -10.45
C SER A 479 20.25 -8.33 -11.50
N GLY A 480 20.14 -7.06 -11.07
CA GLY A 480 20.34 -5.91 -11.93
C GLY A 480 21.74 -5.83 -12.50
N SER A 481 22.75 -6.06 -11.66
CA SER A 481 24.15 -6.11 -12.10
C SER A 481 24.39 -7.23 -13.11
N VAL A 482 23.81 -8.42 -12.89
CA VAL A 482 23.89 -9.54 -13.85
C VAL A 482 23.21 -9.19 -15.17
N ILE A 483 22.02 -8.63 -15.15
CA ILE A 483 21.25 -8.27 -16.35
C ILE A 483 21.97 -7.16 -17.13
N HIS A 484 22.51 -6.17 -16.43
CA HIS A 484 23.27 -5.09 -17.05
C HIS A 484 24.53 -5.60 -17.79
N ALA A 485 25.21 -6.60 -17.23
CA ALA A 485 26.39 -7.21 -17.83
C ALA A 485 26.06 -8.23 -18.94
N CYS A 486 24.96 -8.98 -18.80
CA CYS A 486 24.61 -10.09 -19.71
C CYS A 486 23.59 -9.71 -20.79
N HIS A 487 22.92 -8.56 -20.66
CA HIS A 487 21.82 -8.10 -21.54
C HIS A 487 20.69 -9.14 -21.72
N THR A 488 20.50 -10.02 -20.73
CA THR A 488 19.43 -11.04 -20.73
C THR A 488 18.96 -11.35 -19.32
N ASN A 489 17.65 -11.64 -19.16
CA ASN A 489 17.05 -12.10 -17.92
C ASN A 489 17.04 -13.63 -17.81
N ASP A 490 17.26 -14.36 -18.91
CA ASP A 490 17.12 -15.82 -18.98
C ASP A 490 18.33 -16.54 -18.41
N MET A 491 18.15 -17.15 -17.21
CA MET A 491 19.20 -17.94 -16.55
C MET A 491 19.69 -19.15 -17.38
N ARG A 492 18.93 -19.61 -18.38
CA ARG A 492 19.33 -20.73 -19.24
C ARG A 492 20.47 -20.34 -20.19
N LYS A 493 20.63 -19.05 -20.46
CA LYS A 493 21.74 -18.49 -21.27
C LYS A 493 22.96 -18.12 -20.45
N MET A 494 22.83 -18.07 -19.11
CA MET A 494 23.91 -17.70 -18.17
C MET A 494 24.74 -18.95 -17.80
N GLY A 495 25.68 -18.79 -16.87
CA GLY A 495 26.51 -19.84 -16.28
C GLY A 495 27.97 -19.43 -16.19
N GLY A 496 28.66 -19.89 -15.14
CA GLY A 496 30.09 -19.59 -14.96
C GLY A 496 30.43 -18.14 -14.60
N LEU A 497 29.45 -17.30 -14.34
CA LEU A 497 29.65 -15.86 -14.12
C LEU A 497 30.43 -15.52 -12.84
N ALA A 498 30.56 -16.44 -11.87
CA ALA A 498 31.29 -16.20 -10.63
C ALA A 498 32.75 -15.76 -10.81
N LYS A 499 33.39 -16.16 -11.90
CA LYS A 499 34.78 -15.78 -12.20
C LYS A 499 34.88 -14.37 -12.78
N VAL A 500 33.88 -13.92 -13.49
CA VAL A 500 33.83 -12.64 -14.19
C VAL A 500 33.24 -11.54 -13.33
N MET A 501 32.29 -11.92 -12.45
CA MET A 501 31.58 -11.02 -11.56
C MET A 501 31.71 -11.48 -10.10
N PRO A 502 32.92 -11.49 -9.50
CA PRO A 502 33.15 -12.08 -8.18
C PRO A 502 32.43 -11.33 -7.05
N TYR A 503 32.36 -10.00 -7.08
CA TYR A 503 31.66 -9.22 -6.05
C TYR A 503 30.15 -9.45 -6.13
N THR A 504 29.58 -9.39 -7.32
CA THR A 504 28.15 -9.66 -7.53
C THR A 504 27.78 -11.09 -7.16
N ALA A 505 28.61 -12.09 -7.54
CA ALA A 505 28.38 -13.50 -7.20
C ALA A 505 28.45 -13.75 -5.69
N GLY A 506 29.44 -13.19 -5.00
CA GLY A 506 29.65 -13.31 -3.56
C GLY A 506 28.52 -12.67 -2.76
N THR A 507 28.15 -11.43 -3.09
CA THR A 507 27.06 -10.72 -2.40
C THR A 507 25.70 -11.36 -2.66
N MET A 508 25.46 -11.89 -3.87
CA MET A 508 24.22 -12.65 -4.16
C MET A 508 24.18 -13.98 -3.40
N LEU A 509 25.33 -14.65 -3.19
CA LEU A 509 25.39 -15.84 -2.34
C LEU A 509 25.02 -15.51 -0.89
N VAL A 510 25.55 -14.43 -0.34
CA VAL A 510 25.15 -13.93 0.99
C VAL A 510 23.65 -13.71 1.07
N GLY A 511 23.04 -13.06 0.07
CA GLY A 511 21.59 -12.88 -0.01
C GLY A 511 20.83 -14.21 -0.07
N CYS A 512 21.31 -15.19 -0.85
CA CYS A 512 20.72 -16.53 -0.90
C CYS A 512 20.83 -17.28 0.42
N LEU A 513 21.95 -17.19 1.12
CA LEU A 513 22.15 -17.77 2.44
C LEU A 513 21.26 -17.09 3.50
N ALA A 514 21.13 -15.77 3.44
CA ALA A 514 20.28 -15.03 4.35
C ALA A 514 18.79 -15.40 4.19
N ILE A 515 18.28 -15.43 2.96
CA ILE A 515 16.86 -15.74 2.72
C ILE A 515 16.45 -17.17 3.08
N ILE A 516 17.36 -18.15 2.97
CA ILE A 516 17.07 -19.53 3.40
C ILE A 516 17.15 -19.71 4.91
N GLY A 517 17.68 -18.70 5.63
CA GLY A 517 17.92 -18.81 7.07
C GLY A 517 19.14 -19.66 7.40
N ALA A 518 20.23 -19.50 6.63
CA ALA A 518 21.45 -20.28 6.89
C ALA A 518 22.07 -19.91 8.23
N GLY A 519 22.41 -20.92 9.02
CA GLY A 519 23.04 -20.80 10.32
C GLY A 519 23.47 -22.16 10.89
N ILE A 520 24.21 -22.10 11.99
CA ILE A 520 24.52 -23.25 12.82
C ILE A 520 23.51 -23.27 13.97
N PRO A 521 22.67 -24.31 14.11
CA PRO A 521 21.65 -24.37 15.14
C PRO A 521 22.22 -24.02 16.53
N PHE A 522 21.54 -23.12 17.23
CA PHE A 522 21.85 -22.63 18.58
C PHE A 522 23.19 -21.88 18.74
N VAL A 523 23.93 -21.61 17.63
CA VAL A 523 25.23 -20.94 17.69
C VAL A 523 25.19 -19.57 17.02
N ILE A 524 25.05 -19.52 15.71
CA ILE A 524 25.05 -18.29 14.93
C ILE A 524 24.40 -18.51 13.56
N GLY A 525 23.73 -17.49 13.06
CA GLY A 525 23.17 -17.49 11.72
C GLY A 525 23.18 -16.11 11.07
N LEU A 526 22.80 -16.07 9.79
CA LEU A 526 22.52 -14.83 9.08
C LEU A 526 21.17 -14.26 9.53
N SER A 527 20.84 -13.04 9.12
CA SER A 527 19.64 -12.34 9.60
C SER A 527 18.34 -13.13 9.44
N GLY A 528 18.19 -13.85 8.32
CA GLY A 528 17.00 -14.67 8.06
C GLY A 528 16.91 -15.94 8.92
N TYR A 529 18.00 -16.40 9.52
CA TYR A 529 17.99 -17.52 10.45
C TYR A 529 17.09 -17.21 11.65
N TYR A 530 17.36 -16.13 12.35
CA TYR A 530 16.63 -15.74 13.55
C TYR A 530 15.16 -15.45 13.27
N SER A 531 14.88 -14.69 12.20
CA SER A 531 13.51 -14.30 11.89
C SER A 531 12.64 -15.47 11.38
N LYS A 532 13.19 -16.42 10.61
CA LYS A 532 12.45 -17.61 10.17
C LYS A 532 12.23 -18.62 11.29
N ASP A 533 13.22 -18.78 12.15
CA ASP A 533 13.11 -19.63 13.33
C ASP A 533 11.95 -19.17 14.24
N SER A 534 11.87 -17.87 14.50
CA SER A 534 10.76 -17.27 15.27
C SER A 534 9.39 -17.52 14.60
N ILE A 535 9.28 -17.43 13.27
CA ILE A 535 8.03 -17.74 12.54
C ILE A 535 7.64 -19.21 12.69
N LEU A 536 8.61 -20.12 12.53
CA LEU A 536 8.38 -21.56 12.68
C LEU A 536 7.95 -21.92 14.09
N ALA A 537 8.62 -21.35 15.10
CA ALA A 537 8.31 -21.58 16.52
C ALA A 537 6.87 -21.12 16.84
N GLN A 538 6.47 -19.93 16.39
CA GLN A 538 5.13 -19.42 16.61
C GLN A 538 4.06 -20.22 15.87
N ALA A 539 4.32 -20.64 14.63
CA ALA A 539 3.41 -21.49 13.87
C ALA A 539 3.25 -22.87 14.51
N LEU A 540 4.32 -23.41 15.12
CA LEU A 540 4.28 -24.67 15.87
C LEU A 540 3.43 -24.53 17.14
N SER A 541 3.66 -23.47 17.93
CA SER A 541 2.90 -23.14 19.14
C SER A 541 1.41 -22.98 18.82
N PHE A 542 1.07 -22.23 17.78
CA PHE A 542 -0.30 -22.08 17.31
C PHE A 542 -0.93 -23.42 16.90
N SER A 543 -0.18 -24.26 16.18
CA SER A 543 -0.67 -25.57 15.71
C SER A 543 -0.93 -26.54 16.85
N GLN A 544 -0.17 -26.46 17.94
CA GLN A 544 -0.43 -27.27 19.14
C GLN A 544 -1.66 -26.78 19.91
N ALA A 545 -1.84 -25.45 20.02
CA ALA A 545 -3.03 -24.85 20.62
C ALA A 545 -4.29 -25.09 19.77
N ASN A 546 -4.16 -25.22 18.45
CA ASN A 546 -5.25 -25.42 17.49
C ASN A 546 -4.96 -26.57 16.52
N PRO A 547 -5.08 -27.85 16.93
CA PRO A 547 -4.65 -29.00 16.12
C PRO A 547 -5.34 -29.10 14.75
N ARG A 548 -6.57 -28.59 14.60
CA ARG A 548 -7.29 -28.54 13.32
C ARG A 548 -6.59 -27.68 12.26
N HIS A 549 -5.72 -26.75 12.68
CA HIS A 549 -4.99 -25.81 11.83
C HIS A 549 -3.50 -26.14 11.73
N ALA A 550 -3.09 -27.38 12.05
CA ALA A 550 -1.70 -27.84 11.98
C ALA A 550 -1.07 -27.69 10.58
N ILE A 551 -1.88 -27.64 9.53
CA ILE A 551 -1.43 -27.41 8.17
C ILE A 551 -0.62 -26.12 8.01
N LEU A 552 -0.86 -25.09 8.85
CA LEU A 552 -0.15 -23.83 8.82
C LEU A 552 1.34 -24.00 9.16
N PHE A 553 1.68 -24.84 10.14
CA PHE A 553 3.07 -25.18 10.45
C PHE A 553 3.75 -25.91 9.28
N TYR A 554 3.08 -26.92 8.71
CA TYR A 554 3.62 -27.68 7.58
C TYR A 554 3.78 -26.80 6.33
N ALA A 555 2.91 -25.81 6.12
CA ALA A 555 3.06 -24.85 5.04
C ALA A 555 4.34 -24.00 5.20
N VAL A 556 4.65 -23.54 6.41
CA VAL A 556 5.88 -22.80 6.72
C VAL A 556 7.11 -23.67 6.50
N ALA A 557 7.13 -24.87 7.07
CA ALA A 557 8.27 -25.80 6.96
C ALA A 557 8.52 -26.23 5.49
N GLY A 558 7.44 -26.62 4.78
CA GLY A 558 7.54 -26.99 3.36
C GLY A 558 7.99 -25.82 2.47
N GLY A 559 7.48 -24.63 2.74
CA GLY A 559 7.90 -23.43 2.04
C GLY A 559 9.38 -23.10 2.27
N ALA A 560 9.94 -23.36 3.47
CA ALA A 560 11.37 -23.18 3.74
C ALA A 560 12.24 -24.09 2.85
N PHE A 561 11.86 -25.36 2.71
CA PHE A 561 12.50 -26.30 1.80
C PHE A 561 12.46 -25.80 0.34
N LEU A 562 11.28 -25.40 -0.15
CA LEU A 562 11.13 -24.88 -1.51
C LEU A 562 11.96 -23.61 -1.72
N THR A 563 12.00 -22.73 -0.73
CA THR A 563 12.79 -21.49 -0.79
C THR A 563 14.27 -21.81 -0.96
N ALA A 564 14.81 -22.72 -0.20
CA ALA A 564 16.20 -23.14 -0.29
C ALA A 564 16.52 -23.75 -1.68
N PHE A 565 15.62 -24.58 -2.19
CA PHE A 565 15.81 -25.17 -3.50
C PHE A 565 15.83 -24.12 -4.63
N TYR A 566 14.80 -23.26 -4.75
CA TYR A 566 14.74 -22.34 -5.90
C TYR A 566 15.80 -21.23 -5.84
N MET A 567 16.19 -20.78 -4.64
CA MET A 567 17.26 -19.78 -4.50
C MET A 567 18.62 -20.32 -4.90
N PHE A 568 18.94 -21.55 -4.49
CA PHE A 568 20.18 -22.19 -4.92
C PHE A 568 20.15 -22.67 -6.37
N ARG A 569 18.97 -23.07 -6.90
CA ARG A 569 18.79 -23.27 -8.33
C ARG A 569 19.16 -21.99 -9.12
N LEU A 570 18.66 -20.84 -8.69
CA LEU A 570 18.97 -19.56 -9.30
C LEU A 570 20.47 -19.27 -9.26
N TRP A 571 21.10 -19.39 -8.09
CA TRP A 571 22.52 -19.12 -7.94
C TRP A 571 23.38 -20.09 -8.77
N PHE A 572 23.11 -21.39 -8.74
CA PHE A 572 23.85 -22.39 -9.51
C PHE A 572 23.66 -22.21 -11.02
N MET A 573 22.49 -21.83 -11.47
CA MET A 573 22.24 -21.60 -12.89
C MET A 573 22.94 -20.33 -13.39
N THR A 574 23.11 -19.33 -12.58
CA THR A 574 23.68 -18.04 -12.98
C THR A 574 25.20 -18.04 -12.84
N PHE A 575 25.72 -18.46 -11.70
CA PHE A 575 27.12 -18.24 -11.34
C PHE A 575 28.00 -19.48 -11.42
N ALA A 576 27.44 -20.67 -11.20
CA ALA A 576 28.21 -21.91 -11.17
C ALA A 576 28.36 -22.55 -12.56
N GLY A 577 29.29 -23.49 -12.64
CA GLY A 577 29.49 -24.33 -13.81
C GLY A 577 30.23 -23.65 -14.95
N LYS A 578 29.86 -24.03 -16.18
CA LYS A 578 30.44 -23.49 -17.43
C LYS A 578 29.45 -22.53 -18.10
N ALA A 579 29.96 -21.57 -18.85
CA ALA A 579 29.15 -20.73 -19.71
C ALA A 579 28.26 -21.59 -20.62
N ARG A 580 26.98 -21.26 -20.72
CA ARG A 580 26.03 -21.96 -21.61
C ARG A 580 25.90 -21.25 -22.95
N ASP A 581 25.99 -19.93 -22.94
CA ASP A 581 26.04 -19.06 -24.10
C ASP A 581 27.39 -18.30 -24.07
N HIS A 582 28.26 -18.57 -25.01
CA HIS A 582 29.60 -17.95 -25.08
C HIS A 582 29.49 -16.44 -25.32
N HIS A 583 28.54 -16.01 -26.15
CA HIS A 583 28.37 -14.60 -26.48
C HIS A 583 27.97 -13.79 -25.23
N VAL A 584 27.04 -14.33 -24.41
CA VAL A 584 26.64 -13.68 -23.16
C VAL A 584 27.78 -13.61 -22.16
N HIS A 585 28.63 -14.67 -22.11
CA HIS A 585 29.73 -14.75 -21.15
C HIS A 585 30.92 -13.85 -21.52
N GLU A 586 31.21 -13.70 -22.80
CA GLU A 586 32.32 -12.88 -23.29
C GLU A 586 32.11 -11.37 -23.03
N HIS A 587 30.87 -10.91 -23.08
CA HIS A 587 30.53 -9.52 -22.82
C HIS A 587 30.31 -9.22 -21.33
N ALA A 588 30.17 -10.26 -20.50
CA ALA A 588 29.94 -10.10 -19.07
C ALA A 588 31.17 -9.46 -18.38
N HIS A 589 30.94 -8.50 -17.52
CA HIS A 589 31.94 -7.81 -16.72
C HIS A 589 31.36 -7.40 -15.37
N GLU A 590 32.22 -7.15 -14.38
CA GLU A 590 31.76 -6.68 -13.07
C GLU A 590 31.20 -5.26 -13.20
N SER A 591 30.18 -4.98 -12.40
CA SER A 591 29.54 -3.68 -12.37
C SER A 591 30.46 -2.57 -11.85
N PRO A 592 30.25 -1.30 -12.25
CA PRO A 592 31.01 -0.18 -11.73
C PRO A 592 30.88 -0.02 -10.23
N GLN A 593 31.87 0.60 -9.56
CA GLN A 593 31.91 0.74 -8.11
C GLN A 593 30.65 1.37 -7.49
N VAL A 594 30.04 2.34 -8.19
CA VAL A 594 28.78 2.98 -7.78
C VAL A 594 27.65 1.96 -7.59
N MET A 595 27.66 0.86 -8.35
CA MET A 595 26.69 -0.23 -8.22
C MET A 595 27.14 -1.29 -7.20
N VAL A 596 28.44 -1.60 -7.13
CA VAL A 596 29.00 -2.63 -6.23
C VAL A 596 28.95 -2.21 -4.76
N MET A 597 29.22 -0.94 -4.43
CA MET A 597 29.24 -0.48 -3.04
C MET A 597 27.91 -0.70 -2.28
N PRO A 598 26.74 -0.36 -2.85
CA PRO A 598 25.47 -0.70 -2.22
C PRO A 598 25.28 -2.21 -1.99
N LEU A 599 25.77 -3.08 -2.89
CA LEU A 599 25.68 -4.53 -2.70
C LEU A 599 26.48 -4.99 -1.47
N LEU A 600 27.70 -4.47 -1.30
CA LEU A 600 28.54 -4.82 -0.15
C LEU A 600 27.92 -4.36 1.16
N VAL A 601 27.40 -3.13 1.21
CA VAL A 601 26.74 -2.58 2.41
C VAL A 601 25.49 -3.40 2.78
N LEU A 602 24.64 -3.73 1.81
CA LEU A 602 23.47 -4.56 2.03
C LEU A 602 23.84 -6.00 2.42
N ALA A 603 24.95 -6.56 1.88
CA ALA A 603 25.41 -7.89 2.25
C ALA A 603 25.83 -7.96 3.73
N VAL A 604 26.52 -6.93 4.24
CA VAL A 604 26.86 -6.86 5.66
C VAL A 604 25.59 -6.88 6.52
N LEU A 605 24.59 -6.05 6.18
CA LEU A 605 23.35 -6.00 6.95
C LEU A 605 22.49 -7.29 6.79
N ALA A 606 22.54 -7.94 5.64
CA ALA A 606 21.91 -9.25 5.45
C ALA A 606 22.52 -10.34 6.37
N VAL A 607 23.75 -10.14 6.86
CA VAL A 607 24.37 -11.02 7.85
C VAL A 607 23.99 -10.61 9.28
N VAL A 608 24.21 -9.34 9.65
CA VAL A 608 24.24 -8.92 11.07
C VAL A 608 22.88 -8.41 11.60
N ALA A 609 21.93 -8.04 10.74
CA ALA A 609 20.67 -7.42 11.17
C ALA A 609 19.78 -8.32 12.04
N GLY A 610 20.07 -9.62 12.08
CA GLY A 610 19.38 -10.57 12.96
C GLY A 610 19.97 -10.69 14.34
N TRP A 611 21.15 -10.14 14.58
CA TRP A 611 21.90 -10.35 15.80
C TRP A 611 21.38 -9.47 16.93
N THR A 612 21.41 -10.04 18.15
CA THR A 612 21.25 -9.27 19.38
C THR A 612 22.63 -9.02 19.95
N LEU A 613 22.98 -7.75 20.11
CA LEU A 613 24.27 -7.32 20.65
C LEU A 613 24.30 -7.47 22.18
N PRO A 614 25.51 -7.58 22.79
CA PRO A 614 25.65 -7.52 24.25
C PRO A 614 24.94 -6.29 24.83
N GLY A 615 24.16 -6.46 25.89
CA GLY A 615 23.32 -5.41 26.47
C GLY A 615 21.85 -5.45 25.99
N GLY A 616 21.48 -6.42 25.15
CA GLY A 616 20.10 -6.64 24.72
C GLY A 616 19.67 -5.81 23.52
N PHE A 617 20.56 -5.03 22.90
CA PHE A 617 20.22 -4.27 21.71
C PHE A 617 20.06 -5.21 20.49
N GLY A 618 18.83 -5.28 19.97
CA GLY A 618 18.47 -6.05 18.79
C GLY A 618 17.16 -5.56 18.18
N ILE A 619 16.95 -5.85 16.90
CA ILE A 619 15.74 -5.39 16.18
C ILE A 619 14.48 -6.03 16.79
N ALA A 620 14.53 -7.29 17.20
CA ALA A 620 13.41 -7.95 17.84
C ALA A 620 13.01 -7.25 19.15
N ASN A 621 13.96 -6.93 20.02
CA ASN A 621 13.71 -6.23 21.28
C ASN A 621 13.23 -4.78 21.06
N LEU A 622 13.68 -4.12 20.00
CA LEU A 622 13.18 -2.79 19.63
C LEU A 622 11.72 -2.86 19.16
N LEU A 623 11.35 -3.90 18.43
CA LEU A 623 9.96 -4.14 18.03
C LEU A 623 9.06 -4.40 19.26
N GLU A 624 9.54 -5.17 20.26
CA GLU A 624 8.80 -5.40 21.51
C GLU A 624 8.35 -4.11 22.20
N GLN A 625 9.12 -3.00 22.12
CA GLN A 625 8.72 -1.72 22.69
C GLN A 625 7.43 -1.14 22.11
N SER A 626 7.08 -1.49 20.88
CA SER A 626 5.85 -1.04 20.21
C SER A 626 4.79 -2.15 20.06
N ARG A 627 4.98 -3.28 20.75
CA ARG A 627 3.98 -4.35 20.77
C ARG A 627 2.66 -3.79 21.31
N PRO A 628 1.54 -3.97 20.61
CA PRO A 628 0.26 -3.42 21.03
C PRO A 628 -0.18 -3.98 22.39
N ALA A 629 -0.71 -3.12 23.24
CA ALA A 629 -1.26 -3.51 24.54
C ALA A 629 -2.34 -4.59 24.38
N GLY A 630 -2.36 -5.56 25.31
CA GLY A 630 -3.31 -6.70 25.30
C GLY A 630 -3.06 -7.75 24.20
N THR A 631 -1.90 -7.70 23.52
CA THR A 631 -1.47 -8.74 22.56
C THR A 631 -0.29 -9.56 23.06
N VAL A 632 0.19 -9.27 24.26
CA VAL A 632 1.28 -9.98 24.92
C VAL A 632 0.84 -11.36 25.40
N ASP A 633 -0.36 -11.43 25.96
CA ASP A 633 -0.91 -12.66 26.52
C ASP A 633 -1.69 -13.51 25.51
N THR A 634 -1.87 -14.80 25.85
CA THR A 634 -2.69 -15.71 25.04
C THR A 634 -4.13 -15.18 24.94
N THR A 635 -4.60 -15.02 23.71
CA THR A 635 -5.96 -14.55 23.44
C THR A 635 -6.82 -15.71 22.93
N THR A 636 -7.98 -15.92 23.55
CA THR A 636 -8.95 -16.92 23.14
C THR A 636 -10.22 -16.23 22.66
N GLY A 637 -10.74 -16.61 21.50
CA GLY A 637 -11.95 -16.02 20.93
C GLY A 637 -12.28 -16.59 19.57
N GLY A 638 -13.28 -16.03 18.91
CA GLY A 638 -13.72 -16.44 17.59
C GLY A 638 -15.22 -16.72 17.58
N PHE A 639 -15.84 -16.48 16.45
CA PHE A 639 -17.29 -16.71 16.25
C PHE A 639 -17.64 -16.97 14.78
N ALA A 640 -16.87 -16.40 13.84
CA ALA A 640 -17.23 -16.38 12.42
C ALA A 640 -17.21 -17.79 11.80
N PHE A 641 -16.31 -18.65 12.28
CA PHE A 641 -16.13 -20.00 11.75
C PHE A 641 -16.70 -21.08 12.69
N GLY A 642 -17.51 -20.69 13.66
CA GLY A 642 -18.17 -21.62 14.60
C GLY A 642 -17.20 -22.38 15.52
N GLN A 643 -16.00 -21.87 15.73
CA GLN A 643 -14.98 -22.46 16.59
C GLN A 643 -14.28 -21.38 17.42
N THR A 644 -13.85 -21.78 18.61
CA THR A 644 -13.00 -20.95 19.45
C THR A 644 -11.54 -21.17 19.05
N LEU A 645 -10.82 -20.08 18.81
CA LEU A 645 -9.42 -20.07 18.45
C LEU A 645 -8.60 -19.59 19.64
N THR A 646 -7.47 -20.22 19.87
CA THR A 646 -6.46 -19.80 20.85
C THR A 646 -5.24 -19.27 20.11
N ILE A 647 -4.99 -17.98 20.25
CA ILE A 647 -3.77 -17.33 19.75
C ILE A 647 -2.76 -17.35 20.89
N PRO A 648 -1.73 -18.21 20.84
CA PRO A 648 -0.77 -18.30 21.95
C PRO A 648 0.10 -17.05 22.02
N ALA A 649 0.45 -16.67 23.24
CA ALA A 649 1.41 -15.61 23.47
C ALA A 649 2.75 -15.92 22.81
N GLU A 650 3.36 -14.94 22.14
CA GLU A 650 4.56 -15.16 21.33
C GLU A 650 5.78 -15.58 22.16
N TYR A 651 5.89 -15.09 23.40
CA TYR A 651 6.99 -15.49 24.31
C TYR A 651 6.99 -16.99 24.64
N LEU A 652 5.82 -17.65 24.59
CA LEU A 652 5.71 -19.10 24.83
C LEU A 652 6.41 -19.90 23.73
N SER A 653 6.49 -19.39 22.52
CA SER A 653 7.15 -20.05 21.39
C SER A 653 8.67 -20.11 21.52
N HIS A 654 9.25 -19.24 22.34
CA HIS A 654 10.69 -19.21 22.64
C HIS A 654 11.12 -20.19 23.74
N GLY A 655 10.13 -20.83 24.42
CA GLY A 655 10.38 -21.87 25.41
C GLY A 655 10.64 -23.24 24.78
N GLU A 656 11.33 -24.12 25.52
CA GLU A 656 11.42 -25.54 25.18
C GLU A 656 10.03 -26.18 25.35
N PRO A 657 9.60 -27.11 24.47
CA PRO A 657 10.34 -27.72 23.32
C PRO A 657 10.13 -27.03 21.98
N PHE A 658 9.39 -25.93 21.89
CA PHE A 658 9.01 -25.28 20.64
C PHE A 658 10.23 -24.78 19.86
N HIS A 659 11.11 -24.04 20.55
CA HIS A 659 12.28 -23.43 19.93
C HIS A 659 13.22 -24.50 19.32
N ALA A 660 13.56 -25.57 20.07
CA ALA A 660 14.42 -26.62 19.56
C ALA A 660 13.84 -27.31 18.33
N THR A 661 12.55 -27.64 18.35
CA THR A 661 11.87 -28.31 17.24
C THR A 661 11.82 -27.39 16.00
N ALA A 662 11.54 -26.10 16.18
CA ALA A 662 11.53 -25.13 15.11
C ALA A 662 12.91 -24.96 14.47
N THR A 663 13.96 -24.79 15.27
CA THR A 663 15.35 -24.61 14.83
C THR A 663 15.84 -25.81 14.02
N TRP A 664 15.62 -27.05 14.52
CA TRP A 664 16.00 -28.26 13.76
C TRP A 664 15.19 -28.39 12.47
N THR A 665 13.90 -28.05 12.49
CA THR A 665 13.06 -28.08 11.28
C THR A 665 13.55 -27.05 10.25
N ALA A 666 13.88 -25.83 10.68
CA ALA A 666 14.44 -24.79 9.82
C ALA A 666 15.75 -25.24 9.17
N PHE A 667 16.66 -25.78 9.97
CA PHE A 667 17.96 -26.29 9.50
C PHE A 667 17.79 -27.45 8.51
N ALA A 668 17.00 -28.45 8.84
CA ALA A 668 16.80 -29.64 8.00
C ALA A 668 16.15 -29.26 6.65
N THR A 669 15.15 -28.40 6.67
CA THR A 669 14.47 -27.93 5.44
C THR A 669 15.39 -27.07 4.56
N ALA A 670 16.16 -26.16 5.15
CA ALA A 670 17.13 -25.35 4.42
C ALA A 670 18.23 -26.22 3.80
N LEU A 671 18.85 -27.09 4.59
CA LEU A 671 19.91 -27.99 4.13
C LEU A 671 19.40 -28.96 3.04
N GLY A 672 18.23 -29.58 3.26
CA GLY A 672 17.62 -30.49 2.31
C GLY A 672 17.33 -29.85 0.95
N GLY A 673 16.81 -28.61 0.94
CA GLY A 673 16.55 -27.84 -0.27
C GLY A 673 17.84 -27.50 -1.04
N VAL A 674 18.89 -27.05 -0.32
CA VAL A 674 20.21 -26.78 -0.92
C VAL A 674 20.83 -28.04 -1.52
N LEU A 675 20.83 -29.16 -0.78
CA LEU A 675 21.38 -30.42 -1.23
C LEU A 675 20.67 -30.96 -2.48
N LEU A 676 19.33 -30.86 -2.52
CA LEU A 676 18.56 -31.23 -3.70
C LEU A 676 18.91 -30.35 -4.90
N ALA A 677 19.03 -29.05 -4.72
CA ALA A 677 19.45 -28.12 -5.78
C ALA A 677 20.86 -28.45 -6.27
N ALA A 678 21.80 -28.75 -5.37
CA ALA A 678 23.16 -29.16 -5.71
C ALA A 678 23.18 -30.50 -6.49
N ALA A 679 22.39 -31.48 -6.06
CA ALA A 679 22.27 -32.78 -6.74
C ALA A 679 21.78 -32.62 -8.19
N MET A 680 20.89 -31.68 -8.43
CA MET A 680 20.33 -31.45 -9.77
C MET A 680 21.22 -30.56 -10.67
N TYR A 681 21.80 -29.47 -10.13
CA TYR A 681 22.44 -28.44 -10.95
C TYR A 681 23.97 -28.43 -10.87
N VAL A 682 24.58 -28.92 -9.79
CA VAL A 682 26.04 -28.96 -9.61
C VAL A 682 26.55 -30.37 -9.89
N TRP A 683 26.10 -31.36 -9.10
CA TRP A 683 26.57 -32.74 -9.24
C TRP A 683 25.92 -33.48 -10.40
N ARG A 684 24.73 -33.03 -10.86
CA ARG A 684 23.98 -33.61 -11.99
C ARG A 684 23.65 -35.09 -11.83
N VAL A 685 23.50 -35.54 -10.59
CA VAL A 685 23.03 -36.88 -10.25
C VAL A 685 21.57 -37.10 -10.66
N ILE A 686 20.78 -36.03 -10.52
CA ILE A 686 19.37 -35.98 -10.90
C ILE A 686 19.22 -35.03 -12.08
N SER A 687 18.75 -35.51 -13.21
CA SER A 687 18.53 -34.67 -14.41
C SER A 687 17.27 -33.83 -14.26
N PRO A 688 17.35 -32.48 -14.27
CA PRO A 688 16.17 -31.62 -14.24
C PRO A 688 15.20 -31.88 -15.39
N ALA A 689 15.71 -32.22 -16.59
CA ALA A 689 14.89 -32.53 -17.77
C ALA A 689 14.11 -33.84 -17.58
N ALA A 690 14.73 -34.88 -16.98
CA ALA A 690 14.06 -36.15 -16.70
C ALA A 690 12.93 -35.94 -15.68
N VAL A 691 13.18 -35.16 -14.61
CA VAL A 691 12.14 -34.84 -13.61
C VAL A 691 10.99 -34.10 -14.25
N ALA A 692 11.27 -33.07 -15.09
CA ALA A 692 10.24 -32.33 -15.81
C ALA A 692 9.42 -33.20 -16.78
N MET A 693 10.04 -34.24 -17.39
CA MET A 693 9.37 -35.21 -18.25
C MET A 693 8.44 -36.13 -17.42
N ILE A 694 8.95 -36.66 -16.32
CA ILE A 694 8.20 -37.58 -15.45
C ILE A 694 6.96 -36.88 -14.86
N PHE A 695 7.14 -35.66 -14.39
CA PHE A 695 6.08 -34.84 -13.80
C PHE A 695 5.53 -33.76 -14.77
N ARG A 696 5.47 -34.09 -16.08
CA ARG A 696 5.08 -33.13 -17.14
C ARG A 696 3.78 -32.38 -16.84
N PRO A 697 2.68 -32.99 -16.38
CA PRO A 697 1.44 -32.27 -16.07
C PRO A 697 1.64 -31.21 -14.99
N VAL A 698 2.35 -31.57 -13.91
CA VAL A 698 2.65 -30.66 -12.80
C VAL A 698 3.58 -29.56 -13.27
N TYR A 699 4.64 -29.91 -14.02
CA TYR A 699 5.55 -28.92 -14.60
C TYR A 699 4.82 -27.91 -15.48
N THR A 700 3.93 -28.35 -16.36
CA THR A 700 3.14 -27.49 -17.22
C THR A 700 2.20 -26.59 -16.43
N PHE A 701 1.56 -27.13 -15.40
CA PHE A 701 0.69 -26.36 -14.50
C PHE A 701 1.44 -25.24 -13.78
N LEU A 702 2.62 -25.54 -13.24
CA LEU A 702 3.48 -24.57 -12.56
C LEU A 702 4.09 -23.54 -13.54
N ALA A 703 4.51 -23.98 -14.74
CA ALA A 703 5.07 -23.13 -15.77
C ALA A 703 4.04 -22.10 -16.29
N ASN A 704 2.77 -22.48 -16.34
CA ASN A 704 1.65 -21.59 -16.65
C ASN A 704 1.09 -20.88 -15.39
N ARG A 705 1.89 -20.78 -14.30
CA ARG A 705 1.54 -19.98 -13.11
C ARG A 705 0.19 -20.36 -12.51
N TRP A 706 -0.13 -21.66 -12.42
CA TRP A 706 -1.41 -22.18 -11.96
C TRP A 706 -2.61 -21.73 -12.80
N TYR A 707 -2.39 -21.25 -13.99
CA TYR A 707 -3.42 -20.68 -14.91
C TYR A 707 -4.25 -19.55 -14.28
N PHE A 708 -3.69 -18.80 -13.31
CA PHE A 708 -4.40 -17.67 -12.70
C PHE A 708 -4.62 -16.52 -13.68
N ASP A 709 -3.67 -16.25 -14.58
CA ASP A 709 -3.80 -15.21 -15.58
C ASP A 709 -4.95 -15.52 -16.54
N GLU A 710 -5.05 -16.77 -17.02
CA GLU A 710 -6.11 -17.24 -17.90
C GLU A 710 -7.48 -17.28 -17.18
N LEU A 711 -7.49 -17.73 -15.92
CA LEU A 711 -8.70 -17.74 -15.10
C LEU A 711 -9.25 -16.32 -14.90
N TYR A 712 -8.39 -15.36 -14.55
CA TYR A 712 -8.81 -13.98 -14.34
C TYR A 712 -9.18 -13.28 -15.64
N HIS A 713 -8.51 -13.60 -16.74
CA HIS A 713 -8.92 -13.15 -18.07
C HIS A 713 -10.35 -13.59 -18.39
N ALA A 714 -10.66 -14.87 -18.18
CA ALA A 714 -11.98 -15.43 -18.45
C ALA A 714 -13.07 -14.88 -17.49
N LEU A 715 -12.76 -14.74 -16.19
CA LEU A 715 -13.75 -14.34 -15.18
C LEU A 715 -13.99 -12.83 -15.11
N PHE A 716 -12.98 -12.00 -15.40
CA PHE A 716 -13.07 -10.56 -15.19
C PHE A 716 -12.87 -9.76 -16.48
N VAL A 717 -11.84 -10.06 -17.26
CA VAL A 717 -11.47 -9.22 -18.42
C VAL A 717 -12.50 -9.40 -19.55
N VAL A 718 -12.82 -10.63 -19.93
CA VAL A 718 -13.79 -10.91 -21.00
C VAL A 718 -15.19 -10.39 -20.65
N PRO A 719 -15.75 -10.62 -19.43
CA PRO A 719 -17.03 -10.03 -19.06
C PRO A 719 -17.02 -8.50 -19.00
N ALA A 720 -15.91 -7.88 -18.52
CA ALA A 720 -15.79 -6.43 -18.51
C ALA A 720 -15.83 -5.84 -19.93
N HIS A 721 -15.12 -6.46 -20.89
CA HIS A 721 -15.20 -6.07 -22.29
C HIS A 721 -16.61 -6.27 -22.87
N GLY A 722 -17.28 -7.37 -22.51
CA GLY A 722 -18.68 -7.62 -22.89
C GLY A 722 -19.64 -6.54 -22.37
N LEU A 723 -19.49 -6.16 -21.09
CA LEU A 723 -20.27 -5.06 -20.48
C LEU A 723 -19.97 -3.72 -21.16
N ALA A 724 -18.70 -3.42 -21.42
CA ALA A 724 -18.30 -2.20 -22.11
C ALA A 724 -18.88 -2.13 -23.53
N ALA A 725 -18.84 -3.23 -24.29
CA ALA A 725 -19.44 -3.31 -25.61
C ALA A 725 -20.97 -3.14 -25.56
N THR A 726 -21.62 -3.74 -24.56
CA THR A 726 -23.06 -3.57 -24.32
C THR A 726 -23.42 -2.13 -23.97
N ALA A 727 -22.68 -1.51 -23.09
CA ALA A 727 -22.86 -0.11 -22.71
C ALA A 727 -22.68 0.82 -23.92
N SER A 728 -21.64 0.60 -24.72
CA SER A 728 -21.39 1.34 -25.95
C SER A 728 -22.52 1.11 -26.98
N GLY A 729 -23.05 -0.12 -27.08
CA GLY A 729 -24.19 -0.43 -27.93
C GLY A 729 -25.48 0.28 -27.51
N ILE A 730 -25.71 0.39 -26.18
CA ILE A 730 -26.85 1.16 -25.63
C ILE A 730 -26.67 2.64 -25.90
N ASP A 731 -25.46 3.17 -25.67
CA ASP A 731 -25.14 4.57 -25.91
C ASP A 731 -25.39 4.96 -27.39
N GLN A 732 -24.74 4.24 -28.30
CA GLN A 732 -24.84 4.50 -29.74
C GLN A 732 -26.23 4.12 -30.36
N GLY A 733 -26.86 3.07 -29.84
CA GLY A 733 -28.12 2.56 -30.39
C GLY A 733 -29.39 3.17 -29.80
N LEU A 734 -29.31 3.69 -28.57
CA LEU A 734 -30.49 4.21 -27.86
C LEU A 734 -30.33 5.67 -27.44
N ILE A 735 -29.25 5.99 -26.72
CA ILE A 735 -29.07 7.34 -26.13
C ILE A 735 -28.76 8.37 -27.21
N ASP A 736 -27.80 8.12 -28.07
CA ASP A 736 -27.41 9.01 -29.17
C ASP A 736 -28.56 9.26 -30.16
N PRO A 737 -29.28 8.23 -30.64
CA PRO A 737 -30.45 8.44 -31.51
C PRO A 737 -31.59 9.23 -30.84
N PHE A 738 -31.80 9.02 -29.52
CA PHE A 738 -32.78 9.77 -28.76
C PHE A 738 -32.40 11.25 -28.65
N LEU A 739 -31.17 11.55 -28.27
CA LEU A 739 -30.67 12.93 -28.19
C LEU A 739 -30.65 13.62 -29.56
N ASN A 740 -30.24 12.90 -30.61
CA ASN A 740 -30.26 13.39 -31.97
C ASN A 740 -31.71 13.64 -32.46
N GLY A 741 -32.64 12.78 -32.07
CA GLY A 741 -34.05 12.97 -32.32
C GLY A 741 -34.62 14.23 -31.66
N LEU A 742 -34.32 14.45 -30.41
CA LEU A 742 -34.66 15.69 -29.68
C LEU A 742 -34.06 16.94 -30.36
N ALA A 743 -32.78 16.87 -30.73
CA ALA A 743 -32.13 17.95 -31.44
C ALA A 743 -32.76 18.21 -32.82
N TRP A 744 -33.22 17.16 -33.51
CA TRP A 744 -33.97 17.28 -34.80
C TRP A 744 -35.33 17.95 -34.57
N VAL A 745 -36.09 17.52 -33.56
CA VAL A 745 -37.39 18.14 -33.21
C VAL A 745 -37.19 19.62 -32.87
N THR A 746 -36.18 19.94 -32.06
CA THR A 746 -35.86 21.32 -31.71
C THR A 746 -35.55 22.17 -32.95
N ARG A 747 -34.74 21.63 -33.87
CA ARG A 747 -34.45 22.29 -35.18
C ARG A 747 -35.67 22.45 -36.03
N LEU A 748 -36.57 21.46 -36.04
CA LEU A 748 -37.83 21.53 -36.77
C LEU A 748 -38.72 22.64 -36.22
N VAL A 749 -38.91 22.68 -34.88
CA VAL A 749 -39.71 23.77 -34.22
C VAL A 749 -39.10 25.13 -34.48
N ALA A 750 -37.78 25.28 -34.33
CA ALA A 750 -37.10 26.55 -34.62
C ALA A 750 -37.20 26.93 -36.10
N GLY A 751 -37.23 25.96 -37.01
CA GLY A 751 -37.45 26.19 -38.43
C GLY A 751 -38.85 26.68 -38.73
N ILE A 752 -39.88 26.11 -38.09
CA ILE A 752 -41.30 26.53 -38.19
C ILE A 752 -41.42 27.93 -37.62
N ASP A 753 -40.87 28.21 -36.45
CA ASP A 753 -40.91 29.50 -35.82
C ASP A 753 -40.28 30.60 -36.73
N SER A 754 -39.09 30.31 -37.26
CA SER A 754 -38.39 31.18 -38.20
C SER A 754 -39.18 31.39 -39.52
N TRP A 755 -39.91 30.36 -40.00
CA TRP A 755 -40.79 30.48 -41.17
C TRP A 755 -41.99 31.39 -40.85
N ILE A 756 -42.65 31.21 -39.71
CA ILE A 756 -43.74 32.04 -39.21
C ILE A 756 -43.27 33.49 -39.08
N ASP A 757 -42.15 33.71 -38.45
CA ASP A 757 -41.60 35.06 -38.25
C ASP A 757 -41.35 35.76 -39.61
N ARG A 758 -40.62 35.13 -40.54
CA ARG A 758 -40.29 35.72 -41.84
C ARG A 758 -41.53 35.93 -42.74
N THR A 759 -42.47 34.96 -42.73
CA THR A 759 -43.58 34.97 -43.73
C THR A 759 -44.78 35.70 -43.18
N LEU A 760 -45.14 35.47 -41.95
CA LEU A 760 -46.33 36.09 -41.34
C LEU A 760 -45.99 37.44 -40.67
N VAL A 761 -45.05 37.46 -39.75
CA VAL A 761 -44.77 38.68 -39.00
C VAL A 761 -44.05 39.69 -39.87
N ASP A 762 -42.86 39.39 -40.36
CA ASP A 762 -42.09 40.26 -41.24
C ASP A 762 -42.81 40.52 -42.59
N GLY A 763 -43.43 39.47 -43.15
CA GLY A 763 -44.23 39.58 -44.34
C GLY A 763 -45.38 40.56 -44.20
N LEU A 764 -46.13 40.53 -43.08
CA LEU A 764 -47.24 41.44 -42.79
C LEU A 764 -46.72 42.89 -42.54
N VAL A 765 -45.62 42.99 -41.77
CA VAL A 765 -44.98 44.30 -41.52
C VAL A 765 -44.50 44.91 -42.82
N ASN A 766 -43.80 44.17 -43.64
CA ASN A 766 -43.33 44.63 -44.96
C ASN A 766 -44.45 44.96 -45.91
N ALA A 767 -45.53 44.12 -45.95
CA ALA A 767 -46.75 44.42 -46.76
C ALA A 767 -47.45 45.70 -46.29
N THR A 768 -47.57 45.89 -44.95
CA THR A 768 -48.13 47.12 -44.38
C THR A 768 -47.26 48.35 -44.69
N ALA A 769 -45.98 48.23 -44.59
CA ALA A 769 -45.03 49.25 -44.96
C ALA A 769 -45.10 49.58 -46.45
N ALA A 770 -45.13 48.52 -47.29
CA ALA A 770 -45.28 48.69 -48.75
C ALA A 770 -46.66 49.32 -49.15
N ALA A 771 -47.72 48.91 -48.49
CA ALA A 771 -49.04 49.52 -48.69
C ALA A 771 -49.08 51.00 -48.28
N THR A 772 -48.49 51.28 -47.10
CA THR A 772 -48.32 52.67 -46.59
C THR A 772 -47.46 53.49 -47.53
N TRP A 773 -46.36 52.96 -48.00
CA TRP A 773 -45.50 53.57 -48.98
C TRP A 773 -46.23 53.89 -50.31
N SER A 774 -46.98 52.88 -50.84
CA SER A 774 -47.78 53.01 -52.07
C SER A 774 -48.87 54.00 -51.91
N ALA A 775 -49.58 53.99 -50.77
CA ALA A 775 -50.56 55.03 -50.46
C ALA A 775 -49.99 56.45 -50.41
N GLY A 776 -48.84 56.58 -49.70
CA GLY A 776 -48.12 57.83 -49.62
C GLY A 776 -47.65 58.34 -51.00
N THR A 777 -47.16 57.40 -51.85
CA THR A 777 -46.69 57.77 -53.22
C THR A 777 -47.88 58.18 -54.09
N ARG A 778 -49.01 57.51 -53.96
CA ARG A 778 -50.23 57.94 -54.69
C ARG A 778 -50.78 59.25 -54.19
N LEU A 779 -50.79 59.54 -52.89
CA LEU A 779 -51.14 60.77 -52.29
C LEU A 779 -50.22 61.94 -52.75
N LYS A 780 -48.95 61.65 -53.01
CA LYS A 780 -47.97 62.63 -53.51
C LYS A 780 -48.36 63.16 -54.91
N VAL A 781 -49.11 62.35 -55.69
CA VAL A 781 -49.64 62.82 -57.00
C VAL A 781 -50.60 63.96 -56.80
N LEU A 782 -51.27 64.04 -55.65
CA LEU A 782 -52.17 65.14 -55.30
C LEU A 782 -51.44 66.44 -54.98
N GLN A 783 -50.18 66.42 -54.81
CA GLN A 783 -49.24 67.54 -54.57
C GLN A 783 -48.78 68.11 -55.94
N THR A 784 -49.63 68.85 -56.60
CA THR A 784 -49.36 69.33 -57.95
C THR A 784 -48.56 70.64 -57.95
N GLY A 785 -48.20 71.21 -56.78
CA GLY A 785 -47.45 72.48 -56.64
C GLY A 785 -48.29 73.66 -56.98
N SER A 786 -49.52 73.50 -57.41
CA SER A 786 -50.45 74.55 -57.76
C SER A 786 -51.22 75.06 -56.53
N LEU A 787 -50.97 76.32 -56.16
CA LEU A 787 -51.61 77.02 -55.05
C LEU A 787 -53.16 77.01 -55.17
N ARG A 788 -53.66 77.06 -56.35
CA ARG A 788 -55.16 76.97 -56.62
C ARG A 788 -55.74 75.57 -56.18
N GLN A 789 -55.04 74.52 -56.45
CA GLN A 789 -55.50 73.19 -56.08
C GLN A 789 -55.41 72.97 -54.56
N TYR A 790 -54.41 73.47 -53.86
CA TYR A 790 -54.33 73.36 -52.40
C TYR A 790 -55.46 74.19 -51.75
N VAL A 791 -55.75 75.40 -52.25
CA VAL A 791 -56.92 76.19 -51.76
C VAL A 791 -58.24 75.42 -52.02
N ALA A 792 -58.41 74.79 -53.20
CA ALA A 792 -59.56 73.97 -53.51
C ALA A 792 -59.63 72.72 -52.57
N PHE A 793 -58.55 72.06 -52.33
CA PHE A 793 -58.54 70.90 -51.35
C PHE A 793 -58.84 71.31 -49.93
N ILE A 794 -58.38 72.47 -49.47
CA ILE A 794 -58.67 73.07 -48.16
C ILE A 794 -60.14 73.36 -48.10
N ALA A 795 -60.70 74.00 -49.11
CA ALA A 795 -62.13 74.34 -49.17
C ALA A 795 -63.01 73.09 -49.18
N ILE A 796 -62.72 72.13 -50.06
CA ILE A 796 -63.40 70.83 -50.13
C ILE A 796 -63.29 70.06 -48.81
N GLY A 797 -62.06 70.05 -48.25
CA GLY A 797 -61.77 69.35 -46.97
C GLY A 797 -62.58 69.98 -45.84
N THR A 798 -62.63 71.27 -45.75
CA THR A 798 -63.38 72.01 -44.76
C THR A 798 -64.91 71.73 -44.91
N VAL A 799 -65.41 71.77 -46.12
CA VAL A 799 -66.78 71.44 -46.39
C VAL A 799 -67.11 69.94 -46.03
N ALA A 800 -66.22 69.01 -46.39
CA ALA A 800 -66.35 67.58 -46.05
C ALA A 800 -66.31 67.42 -44.55
N LEU A 801 -65.36 68.04 -43.85
CA LEU A 801 -65.25 68.00 -42.39
C LEU A 801 -66.53 68.62 -41.75
N PHE A 802 -67.05 69.67 -42.28
CA PHE A 802 -68.31 70.26 -41.81
C PHE A 802 -69.51 69.31 -42.04
N VAL A 803 -69.57 68.64 -43.19
CA VAL A 803 -70.61 67.64 -43.49
C VAL A 803 -70.50 66.48 -42.56
N ILE A 804 -69.27 65.95 -42.39
CA ILE A 804 -69.00 64.81 -41.47
C ILE A 804 -69.36 65.21 -40.05
N ALA A 805 -68.91 66.37 -39.57
CA ALA A 805 -69.22 66.84 -38.24
C ALA A 805 -70.71 67.02 -38.05
N SER A 806 -71.42 67.59 -39.09
CA SER A 806 -72.90 67.80 -39.04
C SER A 806 -73.63 66.51 -39.03
N LEU A 807 -73.12 65.42 -39.69
CA LEU A 807 -73.69 64.10 -39.64
C LEU A 807 -73.50 63.47 -38.25
N PHE A 808 -72.28 63.66 -37.65
CA PHE A 808 -71.98 63.18 -36.27
C PHE A 808 -72.79 63.91 -35.23
N PHE A 809 -72.96 65.28 -35.38
CA PHE A 809 -73.79 66.06 -34.46
C PHE A 809 -75.29 65.78 -34.65
N ARG A 810 -75.74 65.44 -35.88
CA ARG A 810 -77.13 64.99 -36.08
C ARG A 810 -77.34 63.61 -35.45
N ALA A 811 -76.37 62.69 -35.49
CA ALA A 811 -76.53 61.44 -34.89
C ALA A 811 -76.46 61.48 -33.34
N SER A 812 -75.76 62.49 -32.76
CA SER A 812 -75.73 62.70 -31.30
C SER A 812 -76.91 63.49 -30.76
N LEU A 813 -77.79 64.14 -31.62
CA LEU A 813 -79.03 64.77 -31.18
C LEU A 813 -80.30 63.94 -31.47
N ALA A 814 -80.07 62.72 -32.03
CA ALA A 814 -81.15 61.77 -32.28
C ALA A 814 -81.12 60.53 -31.39
N GLY A 815 -80.24 60.51 -30.32
CA GLY A 815 -80.16 59.49 -29.32
C GLY A 815 -80.49 59.96 -27.93
#